data_42f37743fe3db1c93f23097d41d8080d
#
_entry.id   42f37743fe3db1c93f23097d41d8080d
#
_cell.length_a   1.000
_cell.length_b   1.000
_cell.length_c   1.000
_cell.angle_alpha   90.00
_cell.angle_beta   90.00
_cell.angle_gamma   90.00
#
_symmetry.space_group_name_H-M   'P 1'
#
loop_
_entity.id
_entity.type
_entity.pdbx_description
1 polymer ?
#
loop_
_entity_poly.entity_id
_entity_poly.type
_entity_poly.pdbx_seq_one_letter_code
_entity_poly.pdbx_strand_id
1 'polypeptide(L)'
;MNELDFALGAPSAALSQHTPMMQQYLTLKAENPEILLFYRMGDFYELFYDDARKASQLLDISLTKRGQSAGTPIPMAGVPYHAIEGYLAKLVQLGESAAICEQVGDPATSKGPVERKVIRIVTPGTVSDEALLTERQDNLIAAVYHDGRQFGYGTLDIGSGRFFINQFAKEETLLAELQRTNPAELLYPESFDFMRHIEGRRGLRRRPEWEYEIGTARKLLCQQFGTQDLVGFGVDQSETALCAAGCLLQYVKDTQRTALPHIRGVRLEQPDHAVIMDAATRRNLELTQNLAGGNDNTLADVLDRTATPMGSRLLKRWLHQPIRDRVILKGRQSTIHELIEQNLYDALGNLLRQVGDVERVLARLALRSARPRDLTRLRQAFTQLPELQQLLADSEHEALQQLRERASTFPELRDLLERAVMENPPVIIRDGGVIRDGFNNELDELRDLAGGATASLARIEERERLLTGINTLKVGYNKVHGFYIEVSRANSHLVPAHYIRRQTLKNNERYIIDELKHYEDKVLTAQAQALALEKRLYEELLDQLLPHLAELQESAAALAELDVLGTLAERAETLNYCCPELVNEDRIEIEGGRHPVVEQVLSDPFIANPITLHRARRMLIITGPNMGGKSTYMRQTALIVLLAHIGAFVPAERAVIGPIDRIFTRIGASDDLASGRSTFMVEMTETANILNNATAQSLVLMDEIGRGTSTYDGLSLAWACAEQLASKIGAYTLFATHYFEMTRLPELLEGLANVHLDAVEHGDTIAFMHAVQEGAASRSYGLQVAALAGVPKSVIHQARHKLAELESGAHTPPTGSPAPRPLPEPLPHPVVEELEGIRPDELTPRQALDLVYRLKQLV
;
A
#
# COMPACT_ATOMS: atom_id res chain seq x y z
N MET A 1 12.94 28.70 -24.59
CA MET A 1 12.12 29.46 -23.65
C MET A 1 10.75 28.81 -23.73
N ASN A 2 10.43 27.95 -22.75
CA ASN A 2 9.15 27.22 -22.70
C ASN A 2 8.03 28.14 -22.19
N GLU A 3 6.80 27.98 -22.69
CA GLU A 3 5.61 28.76 -22.27
C GLU A 3 5.34 28.68 -20.73
N LEU A 4 5.99 27.75 -20.01
CA LEU A 4 5.96 27.61 -18.55
C LEU A 4 6.85 28.65 -17.82
N ASP A 5 7.92 29.17 -18.42
CA ASP A 5 8.74 30.24 -17.84
C ASP A 5 7.97 31.59 -17.73
N PHE A 6 6.79 31.66 -18.34
CA PHE A 6 5.90 32.83 -18.30
C PHE A 6 4.98 32.82 -17.06
N ALA A 7 4.74 31.70 -16.40
CA ALA A 7 3.75 31.57 -15.33
C ALA A 7 4.30 31.86 -13.91
N LEU A 8 5.61 31.80 -13.71
CA LEU A 8 6.24 31.96 -12.38
C LEU A 8 6.65 33.40 -12.04
N GLY A 9 6.00 34.39 -12.57
CA GLY A 9 6.31 35.81 -12.27
C GLY A 9 5.84 36.78 -13.32
N ALA A 10 4.83 36.42 -14.12
CA ALA A 10 4.31 37.32 -15.15
C ALA A 10 3.67 38.56 -14.55
N PRO A 11 4.07 39.76 -14.93
CA PRO A 11 3.36 40.96 -14.54
C PRO A 11 1.94 40.94 -15.09
N SER A 12 1.00 41.54 -14.38
CA SER A 12 -0.44 41.61 -14.67
C SER A 12 -0.78 42.00 -16.14
N ALA A 13 0.18 42.58 -16.86
CA ALA A 13 0.09 42.96 -18.25
C ALA A 13 0.10 41.77 -19.27
N ALA A 14 0.66 40.62 -18.91
CA ALA A 14 0.67 39.44 -19.78
C ALA A 14 -0.67 38.67 -19.73
N LEU A 15 -1.30 38.60 -18.57
CA LEU A 15 -2.61 37.98 -18.38
C LEU A 15 -3.73 38.75 -19.12
N SER A 16 -3.63 40.07 -19.25
CA SER A 16 -4.64 40.90 -19.93
C SER A 16 -4.83 40.59 -21.43
N GLN A 17 -3.90 39.91 -22.06
CA GLN A 17 -3.97 39.48 -23.46
C GLN A 17 -4.86 38.25 -23.67
N HIS A 18 -5.15 37.52 -22.58
CA HIS A 18 -5.96 36.30 -22.60
C HIS A 18 -7.45 36.61 -22.38
N THR A 19 -8.34 35.73 -22.87
CA THR A 19 -9.75 35.83 -22.58
C THR A 19 -10.02 35.70 -21.08
N PRO A 20 -11.09 36.30 -20.53
CA PRO A 20 -11.36 36.24 -19.07
C PRO A 20 -11.37 34.81 -18.49
N MET A 21 -11.87 33.83 -19.27
CA MET A 21 -11.86 32.42 -18.88
C MET A 21 -10.43 31.87 -18.81
N MET A 22 -9.58 32.20 -19.81
CA MET A 22 -8.18 31.77 -19.81
C MET A 22 -7.35 32.46 -18.73
N GLN A 23 -7.65 33.70 -18.40
CA GLN A 23 -7.04 34.39 -17.26
C GLN A 23 -7.32 33.64 -15.96
N GLN A 24 -8.57 33.23 -15.73
CA GLN A 24 -8.96 32.44 -14.56
C GLN A 24 -8.24 31.07 -14.55
N TYR A 25 -8.21 30.37 -15.70
CA TYR A 25 -7.49 29.09 -15.82
C TYR A 25 -5.98 29.22 -15.50
N LEU A 26 -5.31 30.19 -16.12
CA LEU A 26 -3.87 30.41 -15.93
C LEU A 26 -3.52 30.81 -14.50
N THR A 27 -4.40 31.59 -13.82
CA THR A 27 -4.22 31.93 -12.41
C THR A 27 -4.28 30.67 -11.53
N LEU A 28 -5.30 29.81 -11.72
CA LEU A 28 -5.43 28.55 -10.98
C LEU A 28 -4.30 27.56 -11.30
N LYS A 29 -3.83 27.57 -12.55
CA LYS A 29 -2.68 26.73 -12.97
C LYS A 29 -1.37 27.21 -12.34
N ALA A 30 -1.17 28.50 -12.18
CA ALA A 30 0.01 29.06 -11.51
C ALA A 30 0.08 28.68 -10.01
N GLU A 31 -1.07 28.48 -9.36
CA GLU A 31 -1.14 27.93 -8.00
C GLU A 31 -0.78 26.43 -7.93
N ASN A 32 -0.91 25.70 -9.05
CA ASN A 32 -0.73 24.25 -9.13
C ASN A 32 0.10 23.87 -10.38
N PRO A 33 1.34 24.32 -10.52
CA PRO A 33 2.10 24.28 -11.78
C PRO A 33 2.38 22.85 -12.28
N GLU A 34 2.65 21.91 -11.38
CA GLU A 34 3.01 20.53 -11.72
C GLU A 34 1.82 19.55 -11.78
N ILE A 35 0.63 20.00 -11.38
CA ILE A 35 -0.58 19.17 -11.24
C ILE A 35 -1.48 19.39 -12.44
N LEU A 36 -2.02 18.31 -13.02
CA LEU A 36 -3.01 18.40 -14.12
C LEU A 36 -4.29 19.10 -13.64
N LEU A 37 -4.66 20.24 -14.26
CA LEU A 37 -5.83 21.01 -13.86
C LEU A 37 -7.06 20.62 -14.69
N PHE A 38 -7.97 19.88 -14.08
CA PHE A 38 -9.28 19.52 -14.65
C PHE A 38 -10.28 20.65 -14.39
N TYR A 39 -10.52 21.47 -15.41
CA TYR A 39 -11.30 22.69 -15.33
C TYR A 39 -12.74 22.47 -15.81
N ARG A 40 -13.72 22.62 -14.92
CA ARG A 40 -15.13 22.36 -15.23
C ARG A 40 -15.71 23.30 -16.26
N MET A 41 -16.24 22.73 -17.36
CA MET A 41 -16.90 23.45 -18.46
C MET A 41 -18.17 22.70 -18.86
N GLY A 42 -19.32 23.11 -18.28
CA GLY A 42 -20.58 22.42 -18.50
C GLY A 42 -20.54 20.95 -18.11
N ASP A 43 -20.74 20.04 -19.05
CA ASP A 43 -20.71 18.58 -18.83
C ASP A 43 -19.34 17.94 -19.01
N PHE A 44 -18.28 18.75 -19.15
CA PHE A 44 -16.91 18.29 -19.31
C PHE A 44 -15.99 18.89 -18.28
N TYR A 45 -14.90 18.15 -17.98
CA TYR A 45 -13.66 18.70 -17.47
C TYR A 45 -12.71 18.88 -18.64
N GLU A 46 -12.27 20.10 -18.88
CA GLU A 46 -11.36 20.45 -19.94
C GLU A 46 -9.96 20.77 -19.37
N LEU A 47 -8.93 20.35 -20.08
CA LEU A 47 -7.54 20.67 -19.82
C LEU A 47 -7.00 21.47 -21.01
N PHE A 48 -6.10 22.41 -20.75
CA PHE A 48 -5.57 23.31 -21.76
C PHE A 48 -4.04 23.29 -21.79
N TYR A 49 -3.45 23.75 -22.89
CA TYR A 49 -2.01 23.88 -23.11
C TYR A 49 -1.25 22.55 -22.87
N ASP A 50 -0.21 22.58 -22.03
CA ASP A 50 0.63 21.43 -21.75
C ASP A 50 -0.10 20.34 -20.96
N ASP A 51 -1.04 20.73 -20.09
CA ASP A 51 -1.92 19.78 -19.40
C ASP A 51 -2.76 18.97 -20.40
N ALA A 52 -3.25 19.58 -21.45
CA ALA A 52 -3.99 18.89 -22.51
C ALA A 52 -3.11 17.91 -23.28
N ARG A 53 -1.87 18.29 -23.61
CA ARG A 53 -0.90 17.40 -24.28
C ARG A 53 -0.52 16.22 -23.40
N LYS A 54 -0.19 16.48 -22.14
CA LYS A 54 0.16 15.45 -21.16
C LYS A 54 -1.01 14.50 -20.90
N ALA A 55 -2.22 15.02 -20.66
CA ALA A 55 -3.41 14.21 -20.44
C ALA A 55 -3.78 13.36 -21.67
N SER A 56 -3.66 13.92 -22.89
CA SER A 56 -3.89 13.16 -24.13
C SER A 56 -2.97 11.94 -24.22
N GLN A 57 -1.70 12.07 -23.88
CA GLN A 57 -0.72 10.97 -23.92
C GLN A 57 -0.99 9.93 -22.81
N LEU A 58 -1.26 10.37 -21.58
CA LEU A 58 -1.43 9.48 -20.43
C LEU A 58 -2.77 8.74 -20.43
N LEU A 59 -3.84 9.42 -20.88
CA LEU A 59 -5.21 8.91 -20.80
C LEU A 59 -5.74 8.35 -22.12
N ASP A 60 -4.97 8.52 -23.22
CA ASP A 60 -5.39 8.15 -24.57
C ASP A 60 -6.70 8.86 -24.99
N ILE A 61 -6.75 10.18 -24.75
CA ILE A 61 -7.87 11.03 -25.13
C ILE A 61 -7.47 11.97 -26.26
N SER A 62 -8.46 12.36 -27.08
CA SER A 62 -8.22 13.19 -28.25
C SER A 62 -7.72 14.59 -27.89
N LEU A 63 -6.60 15.00 -28.48
CA LEU A 63 -6.12 16.38 -28.41
C LEU A 63 -6.78 17.20 -29.51
N THR A 64 -7.47 18.25 -29.11
CA THR A 64 -8.19 19.17 -30.01
C THR A 64 -7.68 20.59 -29.86
N LYS A 65 -8.29 21.55 -30.57
CA LYS A 65 -7.97 22.96 -30.47
C LYS A 65 -9.27 23.75 -30.20
N ARG A 66 -9.22 24.69 -29.26
CA ARG A 66 -10.39 25.52 -28.91
C ARG A 66 -10.04 27.00 -29.09
N GLY A 67 -10.53 27.62 -30.18
CA GLY A 67 -10.36 29.05 -30.39
C GLY A 67 -8.88 29.50 -30.37
N GLN A 68 -8.68 30.78 -30.12
CA GLN A 68 -7.37 31.42 -29.98
C GLN A 68 -7.34 32.31 -28.72
N SER A 69 -6.20 32.34 -28.05
CA SER A 69 -5.90 33.26 -26.96
C SER A 69 -4.49 33.78 -27.13
N ALA A 70 -4.26 35.08 -26.94
CA ALA A 70 -3.00 35.76 -27.23
C ALA A 70 -2.46 35.46 -28.64
N GLY A 71 -3.36 35.34 -29.67
CA GLY A 71 -2.98 35.11 -31.07
C GLY A 71 -2.62 33.68 -31.44
N THR A 72 -2.62 32.72 -30.51
CA THR A 72 -2.28 31.31 -30.76
C THR A 72 -3.48 30.37 -30.50
N PRO A 73 -3.62 29.24 -31.24
CA PRO A 73 -4.61 28.23 -30.98
C PRO A 73 -4.37 27.57 -29.63
N ILE A 74 -5.44 27.35 -28.85
CA ILE A 74 -5.36 26.74 -27.52
C ILE A 74 -5.47 25.22 -27.68
N PRO A 75 -4.41 24.41 -27.39
CA PRO A 75 -4.55 22.97 -27.29
C PRO A 75 -5.53 22.62 -26.17
N MET A 76 -6.43 21.67 -26.38
CA MET A 76 -7.47 21.26 -25.44
C MET A 76 -7.68 19.75 -25.50
N ALA A 77 -7.84 19.14 -24.35
CA ALA A 77 -8.35 17.79 -24.17
C ALA A 77 -9.46 17.83 -23.12
N GLY A 78 -10.41 16.92 -23.18
CA GLY A 78 -11.51 16.94 -22.22
C GLY A 78 -12.11 15.56 -22.01
N VAL A 79 -12.67 15.36 -20.79
CA VAL A 79 -13.36 14.15 -20.40
C VAL A 79 -14.77 14.50 -19.89
N PRO A 80 -15.79 13.65 -20.14
CA PRO A 80 -17.11 13.85 -19.59
C PRO A 80 -17.05 13.84 -18.05
N TYR A 81 -17.77 14.78 -17.41
CA TYR A 81 -17.69 14.90 -15.95
C TYR A 81 -18.14 13.65 -15.21
N HIS A 82 -19.12 12.93 -15.73
CA HIS A 82 -19.63 11.70 -15.14
C HIS A 82 -18.65 10.53 -15.25
N ALA A 83 -17.67 10.61 -16.14
CA ALA A 83 -16.65 9.58 -16.35
C ALA A 83 -15.30 9.89 -15.66
N ILE A 84 -15.18 11.04 -14.99
CA ILE A 84 -13.92 11.54 -14.42
C ILE A 84 -13.22 10.55 -13.50
N GLU A 85 -13.97 9.77 -12.70
CA GLU A 85 -13.42 8.82 -11.74
C GLU A 85 -12.56 7.76 -12.42
N GLY A 86 -12.97 7.22 -13.56
CA GLY A 86 -12.17 6.25 -14.32
C GLY A 86 -10.84 6.83 -14.85
N TYR A 87 -10.85 8.10 -15.27
CA TYR A 87 -9.64 8.80 -15.71
C TYR A 87 -8.72 9.15 -14.54
N LEU A 88 -9.28 9.57 -13.41
CA LEU A 88 -8.51 9.80 -12.17
C LEU A 88 -7.85 8.51 -11.68
N ALA A 89 -8.55 7.37 -11.71
CA ALA A 89 -7.97 6.07 -11.35
C ALA A 89 -6.73 5.76 -12.20
N LYS A 90 -6.80 5.98 -13.51
CA LYS A 90 -5.67 5.77 -14.41
C LYS A 90 -4.49 6.70 -14.11
N LEU A 91 -4.75 7.99 -13.83
CA LEU A 91 -3.71 8.96 -13.44
C LEU A 91 -3.02 8.58 -12.13
N VAL A 92 -3.81 8.23 -11.11
CA VAL A 92 -3.29 7.80 -9.81
C VAL A 92 -2.39 6.57 -9.95
N GLN A 93 -2.78 5.57 -10.76
CA GLN A 93 -1.95 4.38 -11.03
C GLN A 93 -0.65 4.71 -11.76
N LEU A 94 -0.63 5.78 -12.56
CA LEU A 94 0.57 6.28 -13.21
C LEU A 94 1.46 7.14 -12.30
N GLY A 95 1.01 7.42 -11.07
CA GLY A 95 1.73 8.27 -10.11
C GLY A 95 1.49 9.77 -10.33
N GLU A 96 0.49 10.15 -11.12
CA GLU A 96 0.16 11.54 -11.44
C GLU A 96 -0.89 12.13 -10.50
N SER A 97 -0.90 13.46 -10.38
CA SER A 97 -1.86 14.21 -9.58
C SER A 97 -2.78 15.06 -10.44
N ALA A 98 -4.00 15.26 -9.96
CA ALA A 98 -5.03 16.04 -10.64
C ALA A 98 -5.71 17.03 -9.69
N ALA A 99 -5.78 18.30 -10.07
CA ALA A 99 -6.56 19.32 -9.39
C ALA A 99 -7.96 19.41 -10.02
N ILE A 100 -9.01 19.23 -9.23
CA ILE A 100 -10.38 19.28 -9.68
C ILE A 100 -10.94 20.67 -9.39
N CYS A 101 -11.28 21.36 -10.46
CA CYS A 101 -11.77 22.73 -10.43
C CYS A 101 -13.27 22.76 -10.77
N GLU A 102 -14.09 23.19 -9.83
CA GLU A 102 -15.55 23.28 -9.98
C GLU A 102 -16.05 24.72 -10.03
N GLN A 103 -17.24 24.90 -10.61
CA GLN A 103 -17.95 26.15 -10.65
C GLN A 103 -18.52 26.49 -9.27
N VAL A 104 -18.29 27.72 -8.82
CA VAL A 104 -18.79 28.23 -7.54
C VAL A 104 -19.78 29.34 -7.83
N GLY A 105 -21.01 29.19 -7.31
CA GLY A 105 -22.13 30.16 -7.56
C GLY A 105 -23.10 29.72 -8.66
N ASP A 106 -24.16 30.54 -8.83
CA ASP A 106 -25.23 30.27 -9.80
C ASP A 106 -24.90 30.92 -11.17
N PRO A 107 -24.80 30.12 -12.25
CA PRO A 107 -24.57 30.64 -13.61
C PRO A 107 -25.62 31.67 -14.07
N ALA A 108 -26.83 31.57 -13.54
CA ALA A 108 -27.95 32.46 -13.93
C ALA A 108 -27.83 33.90 -13.35
N THR A 109 -27.08 34.06 -12.26
CA THR A 109 -26.90 35.34 -11.55
C THR A 109 -25.54 36.01 -11.81
N SER A 110 -24.61 35.31 -12.47
CA SER A 110 -23.25 35.79 -12.72
C SER A 110 -23.16 36.81 -13.85
N LYS A 111 -22.63 38.01 -13.58
CA LYS A 111 -22.31 39.04 -14.58
C LYS A 111 -20.87 38.80 -15.16
N GLY A 112 -20.63 37.68 -15.81
CA GLY A 112 -19.30 37.32 -16.36
C GLY A 112 -19.05 35.83 -16.30
N PRO A 113 -17.77 35.35 -16.51
CA PRO A 113 -17.45 33.96 -16.33
C PRO A 113 -17.74 33.54 -14.90
N VAL A 114 -18.48 32.43 -14.73
CA VAL A 114 -18.72 31.86 -13.38
C VAL A 114 -17.40 31.63 -12.68
N GLU A 115 -17.29 32.02 -11.43
CA GLU A 115 -16.10 31.77 -10.60
C GLU A 115 -15.85 30.26 -10.50
N ARG A 116 -14.58 29.88 -10.56
CA ARG A 116 -14.14 28.49 -10.39
C ARG A 116 -13.04 28.42 -9.36
N LYS A 117 -13.08 27.36 -8.55
CA LYS A 117 -12.06 27.08 -7.52
C LYS A 117 -11.62 25.63 -7.58
N VAL A 118 -10.36 25.39 -7.27
CA VAL A 118 -9.87 24.03 -7.01
C VAL A 118 -10.49 23.58 -5.69
N ILE A 119 -11.38 22.61 -5.75
CA ILE A 119 -12.08 22.08 -4.58
C ILE A 119 -11.38 20.88 -3.98
N ARG A 120 -10.61 20.15 -4.77
CA ARG A 120 -9.89 18.94 -4.36
C ARG A 120 -8.65 18.73 -5.24
N ILE A 121 -7.57 18.29 -4.62
CA ILE A 121 -6.39 17.78 -5.32
C ILE A 121 -6.33 16.28 -5.06
N VAL A 122 -6.39 15.48 -6.13
CA VAL A 122 -6.28 14.02 -6.08
C VAL A 122 -4.84 13.65 -6.38
N THR A 123 -4.18 13.01 -5.43
CA THR A 123 -2.82 12.52 -5.57
C THR A 123 -2.76 11.02 -5.25
N PRO A 124 -1.74 10.27 -5.70
CA PRO A 124 -1.65 8.83 -5.43
C PRO A 124 -1.77 8.46 -3.96
N GLY A 125 -1.15 9.24 -3.07
CA GLY A 125 -1.12 8.98 -1.62
C GLY A 125 -2.32 9.55 -0.85
N THR A 126 -3.08 10.50 -1.44
CA THR A 126 -4.18 11.18 -0.74
C THR A 126 -5.57 10.80 -1.24
N VAL A 127 -5.67 9.72 -1.99
CA VAL A 127 -6.95 9.18 -2.47
C VAL A 127 -7.77 8.61 -1.31
N SER A 128 -9.04 9.01 -1.23
CA SER A 128 -10.03 8.47 -0.29
C SER A 128 -11.20 7.77 -0.98
N ASP A 129 -11.34 7.95 -2.30
CA ASP A 129 -12.43 7.37 -3.08
C ASP A 129 -12.21 5.87 -3.32
N GLU A 130 -13.21 5.06 -2.99
CA GLU A 130 -13.18 3.60 -3.13
C GLU A 130 -12.87 3.16 -4.58
N ALA A 131 -13.40 3.87 -5.57
CA ALA A 131 -13.17 3.55 -6.98
C ALA A 131 -11.70 3.71 -7.43
N LEU A 132 -10.90 4.47 -6.67
CA LEU A 132 -9.52 4.79 -6.96
C LEU A 132 -8.52 3.95 -6.13
N LEU A 133 -9.00 3.20 -5.15
CA LEU A 133 -8.20 2.44 -4.19
C LEU A 133 -8.25 0.94 -4.47
N THR A 134 -7.13 0.26 -4.24
CA THR A 134 -7.13 -1.20 -4.12
C THR A 134 -7.72 -1.59 -2.77
N GLU A 135 -8.76 -2.41 -2.79
CA GLU A 135 -9.59 -2.70 -1.61
C GLU A 135 -8.79 -3.29 -0.45
N ARG A 136 -7.99 -4.32 -0.73
CA ARG A 136 -7.24 -5.12 0.26
C ARG A 136 -5.79 -4.68 0.45
N GLN A 137 -5.45 -3.44 0.08
CA GLN A 137 -4.11 -2.87 0.25
C GLN A 137 -4.19 -1.51 0.95
N ASP A 138 -3.20 -1.23 1.81
CA ASP A 138 -3.02 0.11 2.37
C ASP A 138 -2.61 1.08 1.25
N ASN A 139 -3.03 2.33 1.36
CA ASN A 139 -2.63 3.40 0.45
C ASN A 139 -1.87 4.46 1.24
N LEU A 140 -0.56 4.29 1.33
CA LEU A 140 0.29 5.13 2.16
C LEU A 140 0.85 6.31 1.38
N ILE A 141 0.85 7.46 2.04
CA ILE A 141 1.74 8.57 1.69
C ILE A 141 2.87 8.61 2.71
N ALA A 142 4.09 8.87 2.25
CA ALA A 142 5.26 8.94 3.10
C ALA A 142 6.03 10.25 2.90
N ALA A 143 6.82 10.63 3.91
CA ALA A 143 7.80 11.68 3.80
C ALA A 143 9.14 11.21 4.37
N VAL A 144 10.24 11.61 3.73
CA VAL A 144 11.60 11.35 4.17
C VAL A 144 12.34 12.67 4.38
N TYR A 145 13.13 12.72 5.44
CA TYR A 145 14.00 13.84 5.77
C TYR A 145 15.35 13.31 6.28
N HIS A 146 16.44 14.05 6.05
CA HIS A 146 17.76 13.73 6.58
C HIS A 146 18.42 15.00 7.11
N ASP A 147 18.88 14.96 8.37
CA ASP A 147 19.48 16.12 9.05
C ASP A 147 21.01 16.17 8.95
N GLY A 148 21.62 15.31 8.12
CA GLY A 148 23.07 15.10 8.02
C GLY A 148 23.61 13.98 8.91
N ARG A 149 22.79 13.39 9.81
CA ARG A 149 23.16 12.30 10.71
C ARG A 149 22.14 11.17 10.74
N GLN A 150 20.88 11.50 10.73
CA GLN A 150 19.77 10.55 10.86
C GLN A 150 18.70 10.83 9.81
N PHE A 151 18.00 9.77 9.43
CA PHE A 151 16.80 9.83 8.64
C PHE A 151 15.57 9.91 9.53
N GLY A 152 14.67 10.80 9.18
CA GLY A 152 13.29 10.82 9.66
C GLY A 152 12.39 10.29 8.55
N TYR A 153 11.53 9.37 8.88
CA TYR A 153 10.59 8.77 7.96
C TYR A 153 9.20 8.76 8.57
N GLY A 154 8.22 9.30 7.86
CA GLY A 154 6.83 9.32 8.29
C GLY A 154 5.94 8.64 7.25
N THR A 155 4.91 7.93 7.70
CA THR A 155 3.87 7.33 6.86
C THR A 155 2.49 7.66 7.38
N LEU A 156 1.58 7.99 6.48
CA LEU A 156 0.18 8.27 6.80
C LEU A 156 -0.73 7.51 5.83
N ASP A 157 -1.71 6.83 6.38
CA ASP A 157 -2.84 6.28 5.64
C ASP A 157 -4.07 7.16 5.87
N ILE A 158 -4.46 7.91 4.87
CA ILE A 158 -5.64 8.79 4.94
C ILE A 158 -6.93 7.98 5.07
N GLY A 159 -6.95 6.76 4.51
CA GLY A 159 -8.11 5.86 4.56
C GLY A 159 -8.41 5.27 5.94
N SER A 160 -7.51 5.45 6.91
CA SER A 160 -7.69 4.97 8.29
C SER A 160 -7.30 6.00 9.35
N GLY A 161 -6.53 7.01 8.99
CA GLY A 161 -5.95 7.99 9.92
C GLY A 161 -4.71 7.48 10.67
N ARG A 162 -4.13 6.33 10.29
CA ARG A 162 -2.91 5.80 10.91
C ARG A 162 -1.71 6.62 10.51
N PHE A 163 -1.00 7.16 11.49
CA PHE A 163 0.16 8.00 11.32
C PHE A 163 1.34 7.43 12.11
N PHE A 164 2.34 6.92 11.42
CA PHE A 164 3.56 6.37 12.01
C PHE A 164 4.77 7.20 11.62
N ILE A 165 5.74 7.27 12.55
CA ILE A 165 7.03 7.89 12.29
C ILE A 165 8.16 6.97 12.75
N ASN A 166 9.31 7.11 12.10
CA ASN A 166 10.49 6.30 12.37
C ASN A 166 11.74 7.16 12.28
N GLN A 167 12.77 6.86 13.09
CA GLN A 167 14.05 7.56 13.07
C GLN A 167 15.21 6.57 13.12
N PHE A 168 16.15 6.68 12.20
CA PHE A 168 17.26 5.75 12.07
C PHE A 168 18.46 6.40 11.37
N ALA A 169 19.69 5.83 11.58
CA ALA A 169 20.91 6.40 11.04
C ALA A 169 21.38 5.76 9.72
N LYS A 170 20.92 4.54 9.38
CA LYS A 170 21.47 3.77 8.27
C LYS A 170 20.62 3.87 7.00
N GLU A 171 21.27 3.99 5.84
CA GLU A 171 20.62 3.99 4.52
C GLU A 171 19.88 2.66 4.24
N GLU A 172 20.44 1.52 4.68
CA GLU A 172 19.83 0.21 4.49
C GLU A 172 18.47 0.12 5.21
N THR A 173 18.32 0.79 6.35
CA THR A 173 17.04 0.87 7.06
C THR A 173 16.02 1.69 6.28
N LEU A 174 16.45 2.80 5.65
CA LEU A 174 15.55 3.56 4.75
C LEU A 174 15.04 2.68 3.61
N LEU A 175 15.93 1.92 2.95
CA LEU A 175 15.53 1.01 1.87
C LEU A 175 14.55 -0.06 2.35
N ALA A 176 14.79 -0.64 3.52
CA ALA A 176 13.91 -1.63 4.13
C ALA A 176 12.52 -1.04 4.43
N GLU A 177 12.45 0.19 4.97
CA GLU A 177 11.20 0.88 5.27
C GLU A 177 10.44 1.29 4.00
N LEU A 178 11.14 1.81 3.00
CA LEU A 178 10.54 2.14 1.70
C LEU A 178 9.95 0.91 0.99
N GLN A 179 10.55 -0.26 1.17
CA GLN A 179 10.01 -1.50 0.62
C GLN A 179 8.86 -2.04 1.45
N ARG A 180 8.99 -2.02 2.79
CA ARG A 180 7.95 -2.47 3.72
C ARG A 180 6.64 -1.71 3.51
N THR A 181 6.73 -0.40 3.43
CA THR A 181 5.57 0.50 3.34
C THR A 181 5.08 0.69 1.92
N ASN A 182 5.97 0.56 0.94
CA ASN A 182 5.71 0.74 -0.49
C ASN A 182 4.73 1.91 -0.77
N PRO A 183 5.09 3.15 -0.35
CA PRO A 183 4.16 4.26 -0.40
C PRO A 183 3.77 4.59 -1.83
N ALA A 184 2.47 4.90 -2.04
CA ALA A 184 1.94 5.35 -3.31
C ALA A 184 2.47 6.73 -3.70
N GLU A 185 2.88 7.51 -2.68
CA GLU A 185 3.46 8.85 -2.85
C GLU A 185 4.52 9.09 -1.79
N LEU A 186 5.67 9.64 -2.20
CA LEU A 186 6.81 9.93 -1.33
C LEU A 186 7.23 11.39 -1.45
N LEU A 187 7.17 12.10 -0.32
CA LEU A 187 7.62 13.49 -0.19
C LEU A 187 9.08 13.52 0.23
N TYR A 188 9.86 14.43 -0.39
CA TYR A 188 11.27 14.60 -0.07
C TYR A 188 11.69 16.08 -0.19
N PRO A 189 12.66 16.57 0.61
CA PRO A 189 13.11 17.96 0.55
C PRO A 189 13.93 18.27 -0.72
N GLU A 190 14.00 19.53 -1.09
CA GLU A 190 14.73 19.98 -2.29
C GLU A 190 16.23 19.59 -2.26
N SER A 191 16.85 19.58 -1.08
CA SER A 191 18.26 19.24 -0.85
C SER A 191 18.50 17.77 -0.49
N PHE A 192 17.65 16.85 -0.88
CA PHE A 192 17.77 15.43 -0.50
C PHE A 192 18.95 14.74 -1.21
N ASP A 193 20.03 14.45 -0.49
CA ASP A 193 21.28 13.90 -1.03
C ASP A 193 21.22 12.42 -1.43
N PHE A 194 20.16 11.72 -1.01
CA PHE A 194 20.01 10.27 -1.20
C PHE A 194 19.06 9.92 -2.35
N MET A 195 18.98 10.76 -3.38
CA MET A 195 18.11 10.56 -4.54
C MET A 195 18.27 9.19 -5.21
N ARG A 196 19.49 8.63 -5.22
CA ARG A 196 19.78 7.27 -5.76
C ARG A 196 18.90 6.15 -5.19
N HIS A 197 18.34 6.33 -3.98
CA HIS A 197 17.50 5.34 -3.31
C HIS A 197 16.01 5.49 -3.61
N ILE A 198 15.60 6.64 -4.12
CA ILE A 198 14.21 6.96 -4.40
C ILE A 198 13.93 7.23 -5.87
N GLU A 199 14.94 7.60 -6.66
CA GLU A 199 14.77 7.84 -8.10
C GLU A 199 14.17 6.62 -8.81
N GLY A 200 13.33 6.86 -9.81
CA GLY A 200 12.60 5.79 -10.50
C GLY A 200 11.33 5.31 -9.82
N ARG A 201 11.06 5.70 -8.56
CA ARG A 201 9.77 5.44 -7.93
C ARG A 201 8.66 6.33 -8.52
N ARG A 202 7.46 5.79 -8.64
CA ARG A 202 6.28 6.59 -8.99
C ARG A 202 5.84 7.44 -7.79
N GLY A 203 5.16 8.54 -8.04
CA GLY A 203 4.59 9.36 -6.97
C GLY A 203 5.61 10.15 -6.14
N LEU A 204 6.82 10.43 -6.68
CA LEU A 204 7.78 11.30 -6.01
C LEU A 204 7.31 12.75 -6.05
N ARG A 205 7.38 13.44 -4.90
CA ARG A 205 7.05 14.87 -4.77
C ARG A 205 8.13 15.61 -4.02
N ARG A 206 8.76 16.56 -4.69
CA ARG A 206 9.72 17.47 -4.08
C ARG A 206 8.96 18.53 -3.26
N ARG A 207 9.44 18.80 -2.04
CA ARG A 207 8.85 19.79 -1.15
C ARG A 207 9.90 20.82 -0.69
N PRO A 208 9.48 22.08 -0.45
CA PRO A 208 10.38 23.11 0.05
C PRO A 208 10.97 22.77 1.43
N GLU A 209 12.20 23.18 1.68
CA GLU A 209 12.93 22.94 2.94
C GLU A 209 12.18 23.43 4.19
N TRP A 210 11.47 24.55 4.09
CA TRP A 210 10.76 25.14 5.23
C TRP A 210 9.62 24.25 5.75
N GLU A 211 9.12 23.31 4.96
CA GLU A 211 8.10 22.34 5.41
C GLU A 211 8.66 21.27 6.36
N TYR A 212 9.98 21.13 6.38
CA TYR A 212 10.69 20.21 7.27
C TYR A 212 11.26 20.90 8.51
N GLU A 213 10.87 22.16 8.79
CA GLU A 213 11.35 22.90 9.94
C GLU A 213 10.67 22.37 11.22
N ILE A 214 11.48 22.02 12.25
CA ILE A 214 11.01 21.33 13.46
C ILE A 214 9.98 22.12 14.28
N GLY A 215 10.14 23.44 14.42
CA GLY A 215 9.22 24.30 15.18
C GLY A 215 7.85 24.38 14.52
N THR A 216 7.84 24.49 13.19
CA THR A 216 6.61 24.45 12.39
C THR A 216 5.94 23.10 12.46
N ALA A 217 6.71 22.01 12.36
CA ALA A 217 6.23 20.64 12.47
C ALA A 217 5.56 20.38 13.82
N ARG A 218 6.22 20.72 14.94
CA ARG A 218 5.67 20.58 16.30
C ARG A 218 4.37 21.36 16.47
N LYS A 219 4.35 22.63 16.04
CA LYS A 219 3.15 23.47 16.12
C LYS A 219 1.99 22.88 15.32
N LEU A 220 2.25 22.42 14.11
CA LEU A 220 1.23 21.83 13.23
C LEU A 220 0.64 20.54 13.80
N LEU A 221 1.50 19.66 14.33
CA LEU A 221 1.10 18.39 14.96
C LEU A 221 0.31 18.63 16.24
N CYS A 222 0.79 19.52 17.14
CA CYS A 222 0.07 19.89 18.36
C CYS A 222 -1.32 20.48 18.04
N GLN A 223 -1.40 21.35 17.04
CA GLN A 223 -2.68 21.92 16.60
C GLN A 223 -3.62 20.84 16.04
N GLN A 224 -3.08 19.87 15.27
CA GLN A 224 -3.86 18.78 14.73
C GLN A 224 -4.46 17.87 15.81
N PHE A 225 -3.66 17.56 16.84
CA PHE A 225 -4.07 16.64 17.91
C PHE A 225 -4.75 17.34 19.08
N GLY A 226 -4.81 18.67 19.09
CA GLY A 226 -5.41 19.45 20.17
C GLY A 226 -4.61 19.38 21.49
N THR A 227 -3.28 19.25 21.41
CA THR A 227 -2.38 19.10 22.56
C THR A 227 -1.41 20.30 22.67
N GLN A 228 -0.85 20.51 23.86
CA GLN A 228 0.17 21.55 24.06
C GLN A 228 1.57 21.11 23.61
N ASP A 229 1.86 19.82 23.74
CA ASP A 229 3.11 19.18 23.34
C ASP A 229 2.87 17.77 22.79
N LEU A 230 3.95 17.08 22.41
CA LEU A 230 3.92 15.75 21.84
C LEU A 230 4.45 14.67 22.82
N VAL A 231 4.72 15.01 24.06
CA VAL A 231 5.26 14.10 25.08
C VAL A 231 4.31 12.92 25.33
N GLY A 232 3.00 13.18 25.36
CA GLY A 232 1.97 12.15 25.54
C GLY A 232 1.94 11.08 24.46
N PHE A 233 2.48 11.37 23.27
CA PHE A 233 2.64 10.41 22.17
C PHE A 233 3.98 9.65 22.21
N GLY A 234 4.91 10.04 23.09
CA GLY A 234 6.24 9.44 23.18
C GLY A 234 7.17 9.76 22.02
N VAL A 235 6.90 10.81 21.24
CA VAL A 235 7.63 11.16 20.00
C VAL A 235 8.50 12.40 20.13
N ASP A 236 8.48 13.08 21.27
CA ASP A 236 9.08 14.40 21.47
C ASP A 236 10.58 14.46 21.17
N GLN A 237 11.31 13.36 21.41
CA GLN A 237 12.75 13.26 21.18
C GLN A 237 13.13 12.88 19.74
N SER A 238 12.15 12.57 18.87
CA SER A 238 12.38 12.09 17.52
C SER A 238 12.30 13.25 16.49
N GLU A 239 13.18 14.27 16.65
CA GLU A 239 13.10 15.53 15.92
C GLU A 239 13.11 15.34 14.38
N THR A 240 14.02 14.52 13.87
CA THR A 240 14.14 14.27 12.43
C THR A 240 12.87 13.60 11.87
N ALA A 241 12.27 12.66 12.62
CA ALA A 241 11.01 12.03 12.25
C ALA A 241 9.83 13.00 12.33
N LEU A 242 9.84 13.93 13.32
CA LEU A 242 8.82 14.99 13.43
C LEU A 242 8.88 15.98 12.26
N CYS A 243 10.08 16.30 11.73
CA CYS A 243 10.22 17.11 10.52
C CYS A 243 9.51 16.45 9.32
N ALA A 244 9.72 15.15 9.10
CA ALA A 244 9.04 14.40 8.06
C ALA A 244 7.51 14.36 8.29
N ALA A 245 7.08 14.16 9.54
CA ALA A 245 5.66 14.16 9.91
C ALA A 245 4.98 15.51 9.68
N GLY A 246 5.67 16.62 9.97
CA GLY A 246 5.17 17.97 9.75
C GLY A 246 4.92 18.24 8.26
N CYS A 247 5.89 17.95 7.40
CA CYS A 247 5.74 18.07 5.95
C CYS A 247 4.57 17.21 5.45
N LEU A 248 4.47 15.97 5.91
CA LEU A 248 3.43 15.04 5.52
C LEU A 248 2.02 15.56 5.87
N LEU A 249 1.84 16.03 7.10
CA LEU A 249 0.56 16.58 7.56
C LEU A 249 0.20 17.87 6.82
N GLN A 250 1.18 18.76 6.58
CA GLN A 250 0.96 19.98 5.80
C GLN A 250 0.48 19.64 4.39
N TYR A 251 1.17 18.74 3.71
CA TYR A 251 0.80 18.32 2.36
C TYR A 251 -0.61 17.73 2.28
N VAL A 252 -0.99 16.90 3.24
CA VAL A 252 -2.34 16.32 3.28
C VAL A 252 -3.40 17.40 3.53
N LYS A 253 -3.15 18.38 4.40
CA LYS A 253 -4.05 19.53 4.61
C LYS A 253 -4.22 20.36 3.33
N ASP A 254 -3.12 20.60 2.61
CA ASP A 254 -3.15 21.39 1.38
C ASP A 254 -3.91 20.69 0.25
N THR A 255 -3.80 19.36 0.18
CA THR A 255 -4.46 18.55 -0.88
C THR A 255 -5.92 18.26 -0.56
N GLN A 256 -6.26 17.92 0.68
CA GLN A 256 -7.64 17.61 1.07
C GLN A 256 -8.49 18.85 1.29
N ARG A 257 -7.88 19.97 1.69
CA ARG A 257 -8.56 21.27 1.94
C ARG A 257 -9.74 21.17 2.91
N THR A 258 -9.69 20.20 3.84
CA THR A 258 -10.72 19.95 4.85
C THR A 258 -10.05 19.61 6.18
N ALA A 259 -10.82 19.65 7.26
CA ALA A 259 -10.39 19.13 8.55
C ALA A 259 -10.13 17.62 8.45
N LEU A 260 -9.19 17.13 9.25
CA LEU A 260 -8.75 15.74 9.28
C LEU A 260 -9.01 15.11 10.66
N PRO A 261 -10.26 15.07 11.15
CA PRO A 261 -10.57 14.68 12.54
C PRO A 261 -10.27 13.20 12.84
N HIS A 262 -10.11 12.38 11.82
CA HIS A 262 -9.74 10.97 11.94
C HIS A 262 -8.24 10.76 12.18
N ILE A 263 -7.39 11.77 11.93
CA ILE A 263 -5.96 11.72 12.25
C ILE A 263 -5.78 12.28 13.67
N ARG A 264 -5.76 11.40 14.66
CA ARG A 264 -5.88 11.73 16.07
C ARG A 264 -4.58 11.66 16.88
N GLY A 265 -3.51 11.16 16.27
CA GLY A 265 -2.23 11.02 16.93
C GLY A 265 -1.17 10.50 15.98
N VAL A 266 0.05 10.47 16.47
CA VAL A 266 1.22 9.93 15.79
C VAL A 266 1.90 8.90 16.69
N ARG A 267 2.43 7.82 16.12
CA ARG A 267 3.11 6.74 16.85
C ARG A 267 4.53 6.59 16.33
N LEU A 268 5.48 6.48 17.26
CA LEU A 268 6.85 6.10 16.93
C LEU A 268 6.93 4.58 16.79
N GLU A 269 7.36 4.11 15.63
CA GLU A 269 7.72 2.70 15.46
C GLU A 269 9.12 2.47 16.06
N GLN A 270 9.21 1.56 17.02
CA GLN A 270 10.47 1.19 17.66
C GLN A 270 10.96 -0.12 17.01
N PRO A 271 12.13 -0.12 16.35
CA PRO A 271 12.67 -1.31 15.70
C PRO A 271 12.80 -2.51 16.63
N ASP A 272 13.11 -2.28 17.91
CA ASP A 272 13.32 -3.34 18.91
C ASP A 272 12.04 -4.11 19.26
N HIS A 273 10.87 -3.58 18.95
CA HIS A 273 9.58 -4.24 19.20
C HIS A 273 9.16 -5.19 18.07
N ALA A 274 9.84 -5.15 16.93
CA ALA A 274 9.54 -5.98 15.77
C ALA A 274 10.72 -6.92 15.44
N VAL A 275 10.42 -8.00 14.74
CA VAL A 275 11.42 -8.82 14.05
C VAL A 275 11.79 -8.10 12.76
N ILE A 276 13.03 -7.62 12.69
CA ILE A 276 13.51 -6.83 11.57
C ILE A 276 13.78 -7.74 10.37
N MET A 277 13.28 -7.33 9.22
CA MET A 277 13.58 -7.95 7.92
C MET A 277 14.03 -6.87 6.95
N ASP A 278 15.11 -7.12 6.23
CA ASP A 278 15.56 -6.23 5.17
C ASP A 278 14.72 -6.42 3.88
N ALA A 279 15.03 -5.59 2.89
CA ALA A 279 14.34 -5.59 1.61
C ALA A 279 14.48 -6.94 0.87
N ALA A 280 15.68 -7.51 0.87
CA ALA A 280 15.95 -8.78 0.21
C ALA A 280 15.18 -9.92 0.89
N THR A 281 15.13 -9.95 2.21
CA THR A 281 14.40 -10.95 2.98
C THR A 281 12.91 -10.95 2.70
N ARG A 282 12.26 -9.78 2.70
CA ARG A 282 10.81 -9.69 2.37
C ARG A 282 10.50 -10.21 0.99
N ARG A 283 11.35 -9.88 0.00
CA ARG A 283 11.22 -10.36 -1.38
C ARG A 283 11.45 -11.87 -1.47
N ASN A 284 12.51 -12.38 -0.85
CA ASN A 284 12.87 -13.78 -0.93
C ASN A 284 11.88 -14.71 -0.21
N LEU A 285 11.20 -14.22 0.82
CA LEU A 285 10.16 -14.96 1.54
C LEU A 285 8.77 -14.86 0.87
N GLU A 286 8.62 -14.04 -0.17
CA GLU A 286 7.39 -13.89 -0.94
C GLU A 286 6.15 -13.69 -0.05
N LEU A 287 6.24 -12.71 0.87
CA LEU A 287 5.20 -12.51 1.90
C LEU A 287 3.85 -12.07 1.31
N THR A 288 3.85 -11.04 0.46
CA THR A 288 2.65 -10.45 -0.16
C THR A 288 2.77 -10.29 -1.66
N GLN A 289 3.97 -10.46 -2.20
CA GLN A 289 4.27 -10.37 -3.60
C GLN A 289 5.29 -11.45 -3.97
N ASN A 290 5.06 -12.18 -5.04
CA ASN A 290 5.98 -13.20 -5.54
C ASN A 290 7.15 -12.58 -6.32
N LEU A 291 8.17 -13.35 -6.62
CA LEU A 291 9.37 -12.89 -7.34
C LEU A 291 9.08 -12.37 -8.75
N ALA A 292 7.96 -12.77 -9.37
CA ALA A 292 7.50 -12.28 -10.67
C ALA A 292 6.69 -10.97 -10.57
N GLY A 293 6.42 -10.47 -9.35
CA GLY A 293 5.66 -9.25 -9.09
C GLY A 293 4.15 -9.45 -8.96
N GLY A 294 3.65 -10.69 -9.02
CA GLY A 294 2.25 -11.06 -8.76
C GLY A 294 1.95 -11.23 -7.27
N ASN A 295 0.67 -11.43 -6.94
CA ASN A 295 0.22 -11.67 -5.57
C ASN A 295 -0.16 -13.14 -5.31
N ASP A 296 -0.25 -13.94 -6.34
CA ASP A 296 -0.52 -15.38 -6.29
C ASP A 296 0.67 -16.18 -5.72
N ASN A 297 0.39 -17.31 -5.09
CA ASN A 297 1.38 -18.18 -4.46
C ASN A 297 2.30 -17.46 -3.47
N THR A 298 1.76 -16.50 -2.72
CA THR A 298 2.45 -15.80 -1.62
C THR A 298 1.95 -16.31 -0.27
N LEU A 299 2.67 -15.99 0.81
CA LEU A 299 2.19 -16.32 2.16
C LEU A 299 0.84 -15.68 2.45
N ALA A 300 0.66 -14.41 2.05
CA ALA A 300 -0.61 -13.71 2.19
C ALA A 300 -1.74 -14.38 1.39
N ASP A 301 -1.46 -14.88 0.17
CA ASP A 301 -2.45 -15.56 -0.66
C ASP A 301 -3.00 -16.85 0.00
N VAL A 302 -2.14 -17.58 0.69
CA VAL A 302 -2.55 -18.77 1.47
C VAL A 302 -3.37 -18.40 2.70
N LEU A 303 -2.98 -17.36 3.41
CA LEU A 303 -3.57 -17.00 4.72
C LEU A 303 -4.78 -16.09 4.62
N ASP A 304 -4.83 -15.19 3.62
CA ASP A 304 -5.88 -14.15 3.55
C ASP A 304 -7.23 -14.72 3.11
N ARG A 305 -7.99 -15.18 4.08
CA ARG A 305 -9.41 -15.53 3.98
C ARG A 305 -10.29 -14.60 4.79
N THR A 306 -9.75 -13.40 5.10
CA THR A 306 -10.46 -12.39 5.87
C THR A 306 -11.80 -12.02 5.23
N ALA A 307 -12.80 -11.84 6.09
CA ALA A 307 -14.15 -11.49 5.68
C ALA A 307 -14.24 -10.02 5.20
N THR A 308 -13.36 -9.15 5.73
CA THR A 308 -13.37 -7.71 5.47
C THR A 308 -12.06 -7.24 4.82
N PRO A 309 -12.12 -6.18 3.99
CA PRO A 309 -10.91 -5.56 3.46
C PRO A 309 -9.99 -4.98 4.54
N MET A 310 -10.55 -4.45 5.62
CA MET A 310 -9.76 -3.91 6.75
C MET A 310 -9.00 -5.02 7.49
N GLY A 311 -9.58 -6.22 7.64
CA GLY A 311 -8.89 -7.38 8.15
C GLY A 311 -7.72 -7.82 7.24
N SER A 312 -7.95 -7.87 5.92
CA SER A 312 -6.90 -8.18 4.94
C SER A 312 -5.70 -7.22 5.03
N ARG A 313 -5.96 -5.92 5.13
CA ARG A 313 -4.91 -4.90 5.31
C ARG A 313 -4.15 -5.13 6.63
N LEU A 314 -4.86 -5.44 7.72
CA LEU A 314 -4.24 -5.71 9.02
C LEU A 314 -3.38 -6.97 8.98
N LEU A 315 -3.84 -8.07 8.39
CA LEU A 315 -3.06 -9.31 8.23
C LEU A 315 -1.75 -9.05 7.48
N LYS A 316 -1.79 -8.32 6.38
CA LYS A 316 -0.59 -7.97 5.61
C LYS A 316 0.39 -7.11 6.41
N ARG A 317 -0.13 -6.17 7.22
CA ARG A 317 0.72 -5.41 8.15
C ARG A 317 1.40 -6.32 9.17
N TRP A 318 0.69 -7.28 9.75
CA TRP A 318 1.30 -8.24 10.69
C TRP A 318 2.40 -9.08 10.02
N LEU A 319 2.19 -9.53 8.79
CA LEU A 319 3.21 -10.27 8.04
C LEU A 319 4.47 -9.43 7.76
N HIS A 320 4.31 -8.14 7.47
CA HIS A 320 5.43 -7.24 7.21
C HIS A 320 6.12 -6.71 8.47
N GLN A 321 5.47 -6.80 9.62
CA GLN A 321 5.97 -6.32 10.91
C GLN A 321 5.64 -7.32 12.03
N PRO A 322 6.28 -8.52 12.01
CA PRO A 322 6.14 -9.49 13.09
C PRO A 322 6.66 -8.87 14.38
N ILE A 323 6.02 -9.18 15.51
CA ILE A 323 6.33 -8.54 16.79
C ILE A 323 7.13 -9.47 17.70
N ARG A 324 7.83 -8.86 18.68
CA ARG A 324 8.62 -9.59 19.69
C ARG A 324 7.92 -9.65 21.05
N ASP A 325 6.86 -8.88 21.24
CA ASP A 325 6.10 -8.85 22.49
C ASP A 325 5.33 -10.15 22.69
N ARG A 326 5.80 -10.96 23.62
CA ARG A 326 5.24 -12.27 23.92
C ARG A 326 3.89 -12.24 24.59
N VAL A 327 3.57 -11.16 25.31
CA VAL A 327 2.26 -11.01 25.93
C VAL A 327 1.21 -10.88 24.84
N ILE A 328 1.47 -10.03 23.87
CA ILE A 328 0.58 -9.85 22.70
C ILE A 328 0.51 -11.14 21.88
N LEU A 329 1.66 -11.78 21.60
CA LEU A 329 1.70 -13.02 20.82
C LEU A 329 0.90 -14.15 21.49
N LYS A 330 1.11 -14.37 22.80
CA LYS A 330 0.35 -15.37 23.56
C LYS A 330 -1.13 -15.03 23.64
N GLY A 331 -1.47 -13.75 23.76
CA GLY A 331 -2.86 -13.30 23.70
C GLY A 331 -3.53 -13.65 22.37
N ARG A 332 -2.85 -13.44 21.23
CA ARG A 332 -3.35 -13.84 19.91
C ARG A 332 -3.51 -15.37 19.81
N GLN A 333 -2.48 -16.13 20.21
CA GLN A 333 -2.51 -17.60 20.18
C GLN A 333 -3.66 -18.16 21.02
N SER A 334 -3.84 -17.65 22.24
CA SER A 334 -4.93 -18.10 23.11
C SER A 334 -6.30 -17.72 22.57
N THR A 335 -6.43 -16.56 21.93
CA THR A 335 -7.69 -16.18 21.26
C THR A 335 -7.99 -17.07 20.06
N ILE A 336 -6.98 -17.40 19.24
CA ILE A 336 -7.12 -18.35 18.12
C ILE A 336 -7.58 -19.73 18.66
N HIS A 337 -6.96 -20.20 19.72
CA HIS A 337 -7.32 -21.48 20.36
C HIS A 337 -8.78 -21.47 20.83
N GLU A 338 -9.21 -20.43 21.54
CA GLU A 338 -10.59 -20.24 22.00
C GLU A 338 -11.59 -20.24 20.83
N LEU A 339 -11.28 -19.52 19.73
CA LEU A 339 -12.13 -19.48 18.55
C LEU A 339 -12.27 -20.86 17.88
N ILE A 340 -11.24 -21.70 17.93
CA ILE A 340 -11.27 -23.07 17.43
C ILE A 340 -12.08 -23.97 18.38
N GLU A 341 -11.77 -23.96 19.68
CA GLU A 341 -12.44 -24.84 20.65
C GLU A 341 -13.95 -24.63 20.70
N GLN A 342 -14.39 -23.38 20.62
CA GLN A 342 -15.81 -23.02 20.63
C GLN A 342 -16.46 -23.01 19.24
N ASN A 343 -15.67 -23.30 18.20
CA ASN A 343 -16.13 -23.29 16.79
C ASN A 343 -16.80 -21.95 16.38
N LEU A 344 -16.20 -20.82 16.79
CA LEU A 344 -16.79 -19.50 16.60
C LEU A 344 -16.36 -18.82 15.28
N TYR A 345 -15.25 -19.23 14.67
CA TYR A 345 -14.63 -18.53 13.55
C TYR A 345 -15.52 -18.46 12.29
N ASP A 346 -16.31 -19.49 11.99
CA ASP A 346 -17.22 -19.48 10.84
C ASP A 346 -18.39 -18.50 11.02
N ALA A 347 -19.04 -18.53 12.20
CA ALA A 347 -20.13 -17.62 12.53
C ALA A 347 -19.63 -16.16 12.57
N LEU A 348 -18.46 -15.93 13.17
CA LEU A 348 -17.79 -14.63 13.21
C LEU A 348 -17.49 -14.11 11.79
N GLY A 349 -16.91 -14.94 10.92
CA GLY A 349 -16.63 -14.59 9.54
C GLY A 349 -17.89 -14.22 8.75
N ASN A 350 -19.03 -14.92 8.99
CA ASN A 350 -20.29 -14.61 8.33
C ASN A 350 -20.87 -13.26 8.75
N LEU A 351 -20.76 -12.89 10.03
CA LEU A 351 -21.18 -11.57 10.53
C LEU A 351 -20.27 -10.46 9.97
N LEU A 352 -18.97 -10.68 10.00
CA LEU A 352 -17.99 -9.69 9.53
C LEU A 352 -18.10 -9.40 8.03
N ARG A 353 -18.49 -10.37 7.19
CA ARG A 353 -18.77 -10.09 5.76
C ARG A 353 -19.87 -9.07 5.55
N GLN A 354 -20.84 -9.00 6.47
CA GLN A 354 -21.91 -8.02 6.41
C GLN A 354 -21.51 -6.65 6.99
N VAL A 355 -20.46 -6.59 7.82
CA VAL A 355 -19.89 -5.35 8.35
C VAL A 355 -19.15 -4.58 7.26
N GLY A 356 -18.35 -5.26 6.42
CA GLY A 356 -17.61 -4.65 5.32
C GLY A 356 -16.43 -3.77 5.75
N ASP A 357 -16.10 -2.75 4.94
CA ASP A 357 -14.95 -1.85 5.15
C ASP A 357 -15.34 -0.57 5.89
N VAL A 358 -15.65 -0.69 7.15
CA VAL A 358 -16.02 0.46 8.02
C VAL A 358 -14.86 1.44 8.16
N GLU A 359 -13.62 0.98 8.22
CA GLU A 359 -12.42 1.82 8.37
C GLU A 359 -12.37 2.93 7.31
N ARG A 360 -12.50 2.56 6.02
CA ARG A 360 -12.48 3.54 4.91
C ARG A 360 -13.75 4.39 4.84
N VAL A 361 -14.89 3.85 5.26
CA VAL A 361 -16.13 4.63 5.35
C VAL A 361 -15.98 5.75 6.38
N LEU A 362 -15.41 5.47 7.55
CA LEU A 362 -15.15 6.47 8.59
C LEU A 362 -14.18 7.57 8.14
N ALA A 363 -13.17 7.23 7.36
CA ALA A 363 -12.27 8.22 6.77
C ALA A 363 -13.01 9.15 5.80
N ARG A 364 -13.87 8.60 4.92
CA ARG A 364 -14.71 9.42 4.03
C ARG A 364 -15.72 10.29 4.78
N LEU A 365 -16.28 9.78 5.87
CA LEU A 365 -17.12 10.55 6.79
C LEU A 365 -16.35 11.75 7.35
N ALA A 366 -15.15 11.51 7.87
CA ALA A 366 -14.27 12.54 8.42
C ALA A 366 -13.87 13.60 7.38
N LEU A 367 -13.61 13.18 6.15
CA LEU A 367 -13.27 14.05 5.02
C LEU A 367 -14.50 14.72 4.36
N ARG A 368 -15.71 14.50 4.88
CA ARG A 368 -16.97 14.97 4.30
C ARG A 368 -17.18 14.54 2.84
N SER A 369 -16.56 13.45 2.44
CA SER A 369 -16.66 12.85 1.11
C SER A 369 -17.49 11.57 1.08
N ALA A 370 -18.10 11.20 2.21
CA ALA A 370 -18.98 10.04 2.32
C ALA A 370 -20.15 10.15 1.34
N ARG A 371 -20.44 9.03 0.67
CA ARG A 371 -21.57 8.91 -0.26
C ARG A 371 -22.79 8.30 0.46
N PRO A 372 -24.01 8.48 -0.05
CA PRO A 372 -25.21 7.90 0.57
C PRO A 372 -25.10 6.40 0.87
N ARG A 373 -24.44 5.65 0.00
CA ARG A 373 -24.20 4.21 0.19
C ARG A 373 -23.23 3.90 1.33
N ASP A 374 -22.34 4.81 1.68
CA ASP A 374 -21.47 4.66 2.84
C ASP A 374 -22.27 4.65 4.14
N LEU A 375 -23.28 5.50 4.24
CA LEU A 375 -24.18 5.53 5.40
C LEU A 375 -25.05 4.26 5.49
N THR A 376 -25.48 3.69 4.37
CA THR A 376 -26.18 2.37 4.40
C THR A 376 -25.25 1.24 4.81
N ARG A 377 -23.96 1.28 4.43
CA ARG A 377 -22.96 0.33 4.91
C ARG A 377 -22.73 0.45 6.42
N LEU A 378 -22.63 1.69 6.96
CA LEU A 378 -22.55 1.90 8.42
C LEU A 378 -23.79 1.37 9.14
N ARG A 379 -24.98 1.65 8.62
CA ARG A 379 -26.23 1.12 9.16
C ARG A 379 -26.21 -0.41 9.20
N GLN A 380 -25.80 -1.05 8.09
CA GLN A 380 -25.67 -2.50 8.00
C GLN A 380 -24.67 -3.03 9.04
N ALA A 381 -23.50 -2.40 9.15
CA ALA A 381 -22.50 -2.76 10.14
C ALA A 381 -23.08 -2.68 11.56
N PHE A 382 -23.73 -1.56 11.92
CA PHE A 382 -24.33 -1.38 13.25
C PHE A 382 -25.44 -2.36 13.55
N THR A 383 -26.10 -2.90 12.53
CA THR A 383 -27.11 -3.95 12.68
C THR A 383 -26.49 -5.30 13.06
N GLN A 384 -25.27 -5.59 12.60
CA GLN A 384 -24.57 -6.83 12.90
C GLN A 384 -23.88 -6.84 14.27
N LEU A 385 -23.49 -5.67 14.80
CA LEU A 385 -22.72 -5.59 16.05
C LEU A 385 -23.41 -6.24 17.26
N PRO A 386 -24.73 -6.12 17.49
CA PRO A 386 -25.41 -6.82 18.59
C PRO A 386 -25.32 -8.35 18.49
N GLU A 387 -25.43 -8.92 17.28
CA GLU A 387 -25.29 -10.36 17.05
C GLU A 387 -23.84 -10.82 17.30
N LEU A 388 -22.85 -10.02 16.89
CA LEU A 388 -21.45 -10.27 17.20
C LEU A 388 -21.19 -10.23 18.71
N GLN A 389 -21.75 -9.25 19.41
CA GLN A 389 -21.69 -9.16 20.89
C GLN A 389 -22.27 -10.39 21.56
N GLN A 390 -23.38 -10.90 21.05
CA GLN A 390 -24.04 -12.10 21.57
C GLN A 390 -23.20 -13.36 21.25
N LEU A 391 -22.65 -13.48 20.04
CA LEU A 391 -21.80 -14.61 19.65
C LEU A 391 -20.60 -14.79 20.57
N LEU A 392 -19.99 -13.68 21.00
CA LEU A 392 -18.79 -13.67 21.84
C LEU A 392 -19.10 -13.60 23.35
N ALA A 393 -20.39 -13.58 23.75
CA ALA A 393 -20.79 -13.33 25.15
C ALA A 393 -20.39 -14.47 26.08
N ASP A 394 -20.46 -15.72 25.62
CA ASP A 394 -20.27 -16.91 26.43
C ASP A 394 -18.79 -17.27 26.67
N SER A 395 -17.85 -16.64 25.91
CA SER A 395 -16.43 -16.84 26.14
C SER A 395 -15.95 -16.08 27.38
N GLU A 396 -15.22 -16.76 28.25
CA GLU A 396 -14.57 -16.17 29.42
C GLU A 396 -13.11 -15.73 29.11
N HIS A 397 -12.65 -15.89 27.89
CA HIS A 397 -11.30 -15.57 27.48
C HIS A 397 -11.04 -14.05 27.47
N GLU A 398 -10.14 -13.56 28.35
CA GLU A 398 -9.91 -12.14 28.62
C GLU A 398 -9.63 -11.32 27.36
N ALA A 399 -8.70 -11.75 26.50
CA ALA A 399 -8.35 -11.01 25.29
C ALA A 399 -9.53 -10.94 24.30
N LEU A 400 -10.34 -11.98 24.20
CA LEU A 400 -11.54 -12.00 23.35
C LEU A 400 -12.62 -11.06 23.92
N GLN A 401 -12.78 -11.00 25.23
CA GLN A 401 -13.70 -10.07 25.88
C GLN A 401 -13.26 -8.61 25.70
N GLN A 402 -11.95 -8.31 25.79
CA GLN A 402 -11.43 -6.98 25.49
C GLN A 402 -11.72 -6.56 24.05
N LEU A 403 -11.56 -7.45 23.07
CA LEU A 403 -11.91 -7.20 21.67
C LEU A 403 -13.41 -6.98 21.50
N ARG A 404 -14.23 -7.77 22.18
CA ARG A 404 -15.69 -7.63 22.21
C ARG A 404 -16.11 -6.27 22.74
N GLU A 405 -15.54 -5.82 23.88
CA GLU A 405 -15.83 -4.50 24.46
C GLU A 405 -15.45 -3.36 23.52
N ARG A 406 -14.28 -3.43 22.90
CA ARG A 406 -13.80 -2.45 21.92
C ARG A 406 -14.66 -2.44 20.65
N ALA A 407 -15.17 -3.58 20.21
CA ALA A 407 -16.08 -3.70 19.08
C ALA A 407 -17.49 -3.20 19.34
N SER A 408 -17.78 -2.57 20.45
CA SER A 408 -18.96 -1.84 20.91
C SER A 408 -20.20 -1.85 19.98
N THR A 409 -21.34 -1.45 20.49
CA THR A 409 -22.57 -1.28 19.71
C THR A 409 -22.97 0.18 19.66
N PHE A 410 -23.68 0.59 18.57
CA PHE A 410 -24.10 1.98 18.36
C PHE A 410 -25.61 2.04 18.05
N PRO A 411 -26.48 1.70 19.02
CA PRO A 411 -27.92 1.61 18.77
C PRO A 411 -28.53 2.96 18.37
N GLU A 412 -28.10 4.06 18.98
CA GLU A 412 -28.61 5.41 18.67
C GLU A 412 -28.24 5.84 17.23
N LEU A 413 -27.01 5.55 16.81
CA LEU A 413 -26.54 5.86 15.45
C LEU A 413 -27.21 4.95 14.42
N ARG A 414 -27.45 3.67 14.74
CA ARG A 414 -28.20 2.75 13.91
C ARG A 414 -29.61 3.31 13.69
N ASP A 415 -30.34 3.63 14.77
CA ASP A 415 -31.70 4.13 14.71
C ASP A 415 -31.79 5.47 13.96
N LEU A 416 -30.78 6.35 14.12
CA LEU A 416 -30.66 7.57 13.36
C LEU A 416 -30.57 7.28 11.86
N LEU A 417 -29.64 6.41 11.45
CA LEU A 417 -29.43 6.07 10.03
C LEU A 417 -30.64 5.32 9.44
N GLU A 418 -31.34 4.53 10.24
CA GLU A 418 -32.51 3.77 9.83
C GLU A 418 -33.70 4.71 9.53
N ARG A 419 -33.88 5.76 10.34
CA ARG A 419 -34.91 6.77 10.13
C ARG A 419 -34.55 7.77 9.02
N ALA A 420 -33.26 8.12 8.88
CA ALA A 420 -32.83 9.21 8.01
C ALA A 420 -32.54 8.77 6.57
N VAL A 421 -32.00 7.58 6.35
CA VAL A 421 -31.44 7.18 5.05
C VAL A 421 -32.32 6.13 4.38
N MET A 422 -32.64 6.31 3.11
CA MET A 422 -33.37 5.33 2.29
C MET A 422 -32.65 3.98 2.31
N GLU A 423 -33.37 2.89 2.09
CA GLU A 423 -32.80 1.53 2.04
C GLU A 423 -31.82 1.38 0.89
N ASN A 424 -32.19 1.86 -0.29
CA ASN A 424 -31.38 1.84 -1.50
C ASN A 424 -31.21 3.26 -2.04
N PRO A 425 -30.32 4.08 -1.44
CA PRO A 425 -30.14 5.45 -1.87
C PRO A 425 -29.39 5.53 -3.21
N PRO A 426 -29.52 6.64 -3.96
CA PRO A 426 -28.73 6.90 -5.15
C PRO A 426 -27.23 6.95 -4.81
N VAL A 427 -26.40 6.89 -5.84
CA VAL A 427 -24.93 6.90 -5.67
C VAL A 427 -24.45 8.27 -5.15
N ILE A 428 -25.06 9.35 -5.59
CA ILE A 428 -24.69 10.73 -5.25
C ILE A 428 -25.91 11.50 -4.75
N ILE A 429 -25.67 12.39 -3.79
CA ILE A 429 -26.73 13.22 -3.18
C ILE A 429 -27.44 14.14 -4.18
N ARG A 430 -26.77 14.52 -5.26
CA ARG A 430 -27.32 15.38 -6.32
C ARG A 430 -28.52 14.79 -7.04
N ASP A 431 -28.65 13.48 -7.05
CA ASP A 431 -29.76 12.79 -7.72
C ASP A 431 -31.06 12.87 -6.92
N GLY A 432 -31.01 13.28 -5.65
CA GLY A 432 -32.12 13.32 -4.72
C GLY A 432 -32.65 11.95 -4.34
N GLY A 433 -33.53 11.86 -3.34
CA GLY A 433 -34.07 10.57 -2.85
C GLY A 433 -33.15 9.81 -1.91
N VAL A 434 -32.30 10.51 -1.16
CA VAL A 434 -31.39 9.95 -0.16
C VAL A 434 -32.03 9.89 1.23
N ILE A 435 -32.71 10.97 1.61
CA ILE A 435 -33.39 11.06 2.90
C ILE A 435 -34.74 10.33 2.83
N ARG A 436 -35.01 9.53 3.85
CA ARG A 436 -36.25 8.72 3.95
C ARG A 436 -37.47 9.59 4.16
N ASP A 437 -38.59 9.19 3.58
CA ASP A 437 -39.89 9.85 3.82
C ASP A 437 -40.28 9.71 5.29
N GLY A 438 -40.83 10.78 5.89
CA GLY A 438 -41.16 10.84 7.32
C GLY A 438 -40.00 11.28 8.22
N PHE A 439 -38.79 11.49 7.68
CA PHE A 439 -37.68 12.04 8.46
C PHE A 439 -37.78 13.54 8.71
N ASN A 440 -38.24 14.28 7.70
CA ASN A 440 -38.44 15.74 7.79
C ASN A 440 -39.73 16.20 7.06
N ASN A 441 -40.65 16.78 7.83
CA ASN A 441 -41.98 17.18 7.30
C ASN A 441 -41.89 18.20 6.16
N GLU A 442 -40.98 19.17 6.25
CA GLU A 442 -40.78 20.18 5.21
C GLU A 442 -40.32 19.54 3.88
N LEU A 443 -39.41 18.56 3.96
CA LEU A 443 -38.96 17.81 2.79
C LEU A 443 -40.09 17.00 2.16
N ASP A 444 -40.90 16.34 2.99
CA ASP A 444 -42.03 15.55 2.54
C ASP A 444 -43.09 16.43 1.84
N GLU A 445 -43.41 17.61 2.41
CA GLU A 445 -44.29 18.59 1.77
C GLU A 445 -43.77 19.08 0.40
N LEU A 446 -42.42 19.34 0.32
CA LEU A 446 -41.80 19.77 -0.95
C LEU A 446 -41.80 18.64 -1.98
N ARG A 447 -41.60 17.40 -1.58
CA ARG A 447 -41.66 16.21 -2.44
C ARG A 447 -43.10 15.95 -2.93
N ASP A 448 -44.10 16.09 -2.06
CA ASP A 448 -45.51 15.96 -2.39
C ASP A 448 -45.94 17.04 -3.40
N LEU A 449 -45.51 18.29 -3.23
CA LEU A 449 -45.71 19.35 -4.19
C LEU A 449 -45.07 19.06 -5.56
N ALA A 450 -43.85 18.52 -5.54
CA ALA A 450 -43.12 18.12 -6.74
C ALA A 450 -43.71 16.87 -7.39
N GLY A 451 -44.11 15.86 -6.62
CA GLY A 451 -44.69 14.58 -7.08
C GLY A 451 -46.18 14.63 -7.41
N GLY A 452 -46.95 15.51 -6.75
CA GLY A 452 -48.37 15.75 -6.99
C GLY A 452 -48.71 16.30 -8.39
N ALA A 453 -47.67 16.59 -9.19
CA ALA A 453 -47.76 17.00 -10.59
C ALA A 453 -48.64 16.09 -11.42
N THR A 454 -48.58 14.77 -11.24
CA THR A 454 -49.32 13.81 -12.06
C THR A 454 -50.84 13.89 -11.86
N ALA A 455 -51.30 13.99 -10.61
CA ALA A 455 -52.73 14.08 -10.32
C ALA A 455 -53.33 15.45 -10.71
N SER A 456 -52.58 16.54 -10.51
CA SER A 456 -52.99 17.88 -10.89
C SER A 456 -52.97 18.07 -12.42
N LEU A 457 -51.97 17.51 -13.10
CA LEU A 457 -51.92 17.49 -14.57
C LEU A 457 -53.03 16.67 -15.18
N ALA A 458 -53.39 15.53 -14.61
CA ALA A 458 -54.52 14.72 -15.04
C ALA A 458 -55.85 15.49 -14.91
N ARG A 459 -56.04 16.23 -13.81
CA ARG A 459 -57.20 17.11 -13.62
C ARG A 459 -57.22 18.26 -14.64
N ILE A 460 -56.10 18.89 -14.93
CA ILE A 460 -55.97 19.92 -15.97
C ILE A 460 -56.30 19.31 -17.35
N GLU A 461 -55.75 18.13 -17.65
CA GLU A 461 -56.00 17.42 -18.91
C GLU A 461 -57.49 17.11 -19.10
N GLU A 462 -58.13 16.56 -18.08
CA GLU A 462 -59.54 16.21 -18.12
C GLU A 462 -60.42 17.45 -18.27
N ARG A 463 -60.15 18.52 -17.52
CA ARG A 463 -60.83 19.80 -17.62
C ARG A 463 -60.67 20.44 -19.01
N GLU A 464 -59.43 20.47 -19.52
CA GLU A 464 -59.17 21.07 -20.85
C GLU A 464 -59.76 20.23 -21.98
N ARG A 465 -59.85 18.90 -21.85
CA ARG A 465 -60.62 18.05 -22.78
C ARG A 465 -62.10 18.40 -22.81
N LEU A 466 -62.70 18.63 -21.66
CA LEU A 466 -64.10 18.99 -21.53
C LEU A 466 -64.36 20.40 -22.11
N LEU A 467 -63.50 21.37 -21.83
CA LEU A 467 -63.62 22.75 -22.28
C LEU A 467 -63.39 22.89 -23.79
N THR A 468 -62.48 22.16 -24.35
CA THR A 468 -62.13 22.28 -25.80
C THR A 468 -62.89 21.28 -26.66
N GLY A 469 -63.49 20.25 -26.10
CA GLY A 469 -64.12 19.16 -26.85
C GLY A 469 -63.09 18.22 -27.56
N ILE A 470 -61.80 18.34 -27.27
CA ILE A 470 -60.74 17.60 -27.96
C ILE A 470 -60.37 16.37 -27.10
N ASN A 471 -60.97 15.25 -27.39
CA ASN A 471 -60.77 13.99 -26.63
C ASN A 471 -59.31 13.45 -26.70
N THR A 472 -58.56 13.86 -27.73
CA THR A 472 -57.15 13.43 -27.94
C THR A 472 -56.14 14.36 -27.33
N LEU A 473 -56.57 15.43 -26.64
CA LEU A 473 -55.68 16.35 -25.94
C LEU A 473 -54.92 15.63 -24.83
N LYS A 474 -53.63 15.84 -24.77
CA LYS A 474 -52.74 15.30 -23.73
C LYS A 474 -51.89 16.38 -23.11
N VAL A 475 -51.73 16.35 -21.81
CA VAL A 475 -50.75 17.15 -21.10
C VAL A 475 -49.48 16.32 -20.96
N GLY A 476 -48.32 16.86 -21.32
CA GLY A 476 -47.03 16.21 -21.26
C GLY A 476 -45.94 17.15 -20.78
N TYR A 477 -44.75 16.56 -20.51
CA TYR A 477 -43.56 17.27 -20.09
C TYR A 477 -42.38 16.96 -21.01
N ASN A 478 -41.57 17.95 -21.29
CA ASN A 478 -40.33 17.82 -22.04
C ASN A 478 -39.24 18.67 -21.37
N LYS A 479 -38.03 18.08 -21.15
CA LYS A 479 -36.92 18.77 -20.50
C LYS A 479 -36.50 20.09 -21.15
N VAL A 480 -36.73 20.26 -22.45
CA VAL A 480 -36.35 21.48 -23.21
C VAL A 480 -37.46 22.53 -23.20
N HIS A 481 -38.74 22.11 -23.22
CA HIS A 481 -39.89 23.03 -23.41
C HIS A 481 -40.82 23.08 -22.19
N GLY A 482 -40.55 22.32 -21.14
CA GLY A 482 -41.39 22.25 -19.95
C GLY A 482 -42.70 21.51 -20.15
N PHE A 483 -43.73 21.84 -19.37
CA PHE A 483 -45.06 21.29 -19.54
C PHE A 483 -45.76 21.87 -20.75
N TYR A 484 -46.53 21.05 -21.46
CA TYR A 484 -47.26 21.44 -22.64
C TYR A 484 -48.56 20.65 -22.80
N ILE A 485 -49.52 21.27 -23.50
CA ILE A 485 -50.73 20.61 -23.98
C ILE A 485 -50.49 20.25 -25.45
N GLU A 486 -50.61 18.96 -25.75
CA GLU A 486 -50.42 18.44 -27.13
C GLU A 486 -51.77 18.20 -27.77
N VAL A 487 -51.97 18.81 -28.92
CA VAL A 487 -53.17 18.71 -29.73
C VAL A 487 -52.81 18.27 -31.14
N SER A 488 -53.54 17.33 -31.73
CA SER A 488 -53.33 16.93 -33.12
C SER A 488 -53.65 18.09 -34.07
N ARG A 489 -52.91 18.20 -35.16
CA ARG A 489 -53.13 19.26 -36.17
C ARG A 489 -54.57 19.28 -36.75
N ALA A 490 -55.20 18.11 -36.80
CA ALA A 490 -56.62 18.04 -37.25
C ALA A 490 -57.54 18.82 -36.32
N ASN A 491 -57.23 18.96 -35.06
CA ASN A 491 -58.05 19.60 -34.05
C ASN A 491 -57.55 21.01 -33.67
N SER A 492 -56.54 21.54 -34.36
CA SER A 492 -55.92 22.84 -34.02
C SER A 492 -56.90 24.03 -34.16
N HIS A 493 -57.94 23.90 -34.97
CA HIS A 493 -58.96 24.88 -35.12
C HIS A 493 -59.94 25.00 -33.91
N LEU A 494 -59.96 23.99 -33.02
CA LEU A 494 -60.73 23.95 -31.77
C LEU A 494 -59.97 24.51 -30.59
N VAL A 495 -58.71 24.90 -30.77
CA VAL A 495 -57.90 25.41 -29.71
C VAL A 495 -58.29 26.82 -29.31
N PRO A 496 -58.60 27.09 -28.01
CA PRO A 496 -58.95 28.39 -27.53
C PRO A 496 -57.92 29.49 -27.78
N ALA A 497 -58.30 30.73 -27.95
CA ALA A 497 -57.40 31.85 -28.24
C ALA A 497 -56.40 32.18 -27.15
N HIS A 498 -56.65 31.76 -25.91
CA HIS A 498 -55.76 31.96 -24.80
C HIS A 498 -54.65 30.92 -24.71
N TYR A 499 -54.65 29.87 -25.56
CA TYR A 499 -53.53 28.91 -25.65
C TYR A 499 -52.38 29.54 -26.45
N ILE A 500 -51.19 29.55 -25.85
CA ILE A 500 -50.02 30.10 -26.50
C ILE A 500 -49.27 28.92 -27.14
N ARG A 501 -49.12 28.96 -28.48
CA ARG A 501 -48.40 27.90 -29.20
C ARG A 501 -46.92 28.01 -28.96
N ARG A 502 -46.29 26.90 -28.47
CA ARG A 502 -44.85 26.79 -28.19
C ARG A 502 -44.08 26.05 -29.28
N GLN A 503 -44.68 25.00 -29.85
CA GLN A 503 -43.97 24.16 -30.83
C GLN A 503 -44.93 23.54 -31.83
N THR A 504 -44.52 23.49 -33.09
CA THR A 504 -45.23 22.80 -34.16
C THR A 504 -44.42 21.56 -34.56
N LEU A 505 -45.04 20.38 -34.43
CA LEU A 505 -44.50 19.10 -34.86
C LEU A 505 -45.16 18.61 -36.16
N LYS A 506 -44.71 17.54 -36.76
CA LYS A 506 -45.24 17.02 -38.04
C LYS A 506 -46.74 16.73 -37.99
N ASN A 507 -47.24 16.14 -36.88
CA ASN A 507 -48.63 15.71 -36.71
C ASN A 507 -49.35 16.40 -35.54
N ASN A 508 -48.68 17.07 -34.64
CA ASN A 508 -49.24 17.70 -33.45
C ASN A 508 -48.72 19.12 -33.29
N GLU A 509 -49.44 19.89 -32.49
CA GLU A 509 -49.01 21.22 -32.03
C GLU A 509 -49.00 21.20 -30.49
N ARG A 510 -48.04 21.91 -29.90
CA ARG A 510 -47.87 22.02 -28.46
C ARG A 510 -48.15 23.45 -28.01
N TYR A 511 -48.98 23.54 -27.00
CA TYR A 511 -49.47 24.78 -26.43
C TYR A 511 -49.17 24.86 -24.95
N ILE A 512 -49.15 26.06 -24.39
CA ILE A 512 -49.14 26.35 -22.98
C ILE A 512 -50.30 27.28 -22.61
N ILE A 513 -50.79 27.09 -21.37
CA ILE A 513 -51.74 28.01 -20.72
C ILE A 513 -51.09 28.60 -19.47
N ASP A 514 -51.53 29.78 -19.04
CA ASP A 514 -50.91 30.48 -17.89
C ASP A 514 -50.97 29.64 -16.62
N GLU A 515 -52.04 28.90 -16.39
CA GLU A 515 -52.15 27.99 -15.25
C GLU A 515 -51.09 26.88 -15.27
N LEU A 516 -50.83 26.30 -16.43
CA LEU A 516 -49.83 25.26 -16.61
C LEU A 516 -48.42 25.84 -16.41
N LYS A 517 -48.19 27.08 -16.79
CA LYS A 517 -46.93 27.78 -16.56
C LYS A 517 -46.70 28.07 -15.07
N HIS A 518 -47.73 28.61 -14.39
CA HIS A 518 -47.63 28.81 -12.93
C HIS A 518 -47.45 27.52 -12.16
N TYR A 519 -48.03 26.46 -12.64
CA TYR A 519 -47.83 25.13 -12.07
C TYR A 519 -46.41 24.62 -12.27
N GLU A 520 -45.87 24.79 -13.49
CA GLU A 520 -44.47 24.48 -13.82
C GLU A 520 -43.49 25.18 -12.89
N ASP A 521 -43.67 26.51 -12.71
CA ASP A 521 -42.82 27.32 -11.84
C ASP A 521 -42.88 26.83 -10.39
N LYS A 522 -44.05 26.45 -9.87
CA LYS A 522 -44.23 25.88 -8.52
C LYS A 522 -43.52 24.52 -8.37
N VAL A 523 -43.69 23.62 -9.34
CA VAL A 523 -43.09 22.26 -9.29
C VAL A 523 -41.58 22.33 -9.38
N LEU A 524 -41.04 23.11 -10.32
CA LEU A 524 -39.59 23.28 -10.48
C LEU A 524 -38.94 23.93 -9.25
N THR A 525 -39.65 24.94 -8.67
CA THR A 525 -39.18 25.58 -7.43
C THR A 525 -39.18 24.58 -6.26
N ALA A 526 -40.26 23.79 -6.11
CA ALA A 526 -40.36 22.78 -5.07
C ALA A 526 -39.30 21.68 -5.21
N GLN A 527 -39.00 21.21 -6.43
CA GLN A 527 -37.94 20.26 -6.69
C GLN A 527 -36.56 20.80 -6.32
N ALA A 528 -36.25 22.05 -6.71
CA ALA A 528 -34.98 22.67 -6.37
C ALA A 528 -34.84 22.88 -4.84
N GLN A 529 -35.92 23.32 -4.19
CA GLN A 529 -35.95 23.48 -2.71
C GLN A 529 -35.82 22.13 -2.00
N ALA A 530 -36.52 21.09 -2.46
CA ALA A 530 -36.42 19.73 -1.91
C ALA A 530 -34.99 19.22 -1.98
N LEU A 531 -34.31 19.36 -3.13
CA LEU A 531 -32.93 18.92 -3.31
C LEU A 531 -31.96 19.73 -2.45
N ALA A 532 -32.16 21.03 -2.32
CA ALA A 532 -31.33 21.88 -1.46
C ALA A 532 -31.49 21.51 0.03
N LEU A 533 -32.73 21.28 0.47
CA LEU A 533 -33.05 20.84 1.84
C LEU A 533 -32.48 19.44 2.11
N GLU A 534 -32.66 18.53 1.19
CA GLU A 534 -32.14 17.17 1.31
C GLU A 534 -30.61 17.15 1.45
N LYS A 535 -29.91 17.99 0.69
CA LYS A 535 -28.47 18.17 0.82
C LYS A 535 -28.09 18.71 2.20
N ARG A 536 -28.81 19.72 2.72
CA ARG A 536 -28.60 20.27 4.06
C ARG A 536 -28.81 19.20 5.14
N LEU A 537 -29.89 18.44 5.08
CA LEU A 537 -30.20 17.36 6.02
C LEU A 537 -29.12 16.26 5.99
N TYR A 538 -28.59 15.98 4.80
CA TYR A 538 -27.48 15.03 4.65
C TYR A 538 -26.20 15.53 5.33
N GLU A 539 -25.84 16.79 5.17
CA GLU A 539 -24.70 17.41 5.85
C GLU A 539 -24.87 17.41 7.38
N GLU A 540 -26.09 17.75 7.86
CA GLU A 540 -26.46 17.69 9.27
C GLU A 540 -26.34 16.25 9.82
N LEU A 541 -26.67 15.24 9.04
CA LEU A 541 -26.53 13.82 9.40
C LEU A 541 -25.06 13.45 9.56
N LEU A 542 -24.16 13.89 8.67
CA LEU A 542 -22.73 13.69 8.81
C LEU A 542 -22.22 14.39 10.09
N ASP A 543 -22.70 15.60 10.41
CA ASP A 543 -22.33 16.32 11.63
C ASP A 543 -22.75 15.61 12.92
N GLN A 544 -23.84 14.83 12.88
CA GLN A 544 -24.28 14.03 14.03
C GLN A 544 -23.42 12.77 14.23
N LEU A 545 -22.83 12.22 13.17
CA LEU A 545 -21.94 11.05 13.25
C LEU A 545 -20.52 11.41 13.67
N LEU A 546 -20.01 12.59 13.31
CA LEU A 546 -18.62 13.00 13.55
C LEU A 546 -18.18 12.98 15.02
N PRO A 547 -18.99 13.37 16.02
CA PRO A 547 -18.60 13.30 17.43
C PRO A 547 -18.24 11.89 17.91
N HIS A 548 -18.81 10.86 17.29
CA HIS A 548 -18.59 9.45 17.62
C HIS A 548 -17.42 8.80 16.85
N LEU A 549 -16.72 9.58 16.02
CA LEU A 549 -15.68 9.08 15.12
C LEU A 549 -14.59 8.30 15.87
N ALA A 550 -14.22 8.73 17.06
CA ALA A 550 -13.19 8.08 17.88
C ALA A 550 -13.56 6.65 18.28
N GLU A 551 -14.77 6.49 18.80
CA GLU A 551 -15.32 5.22 19.24
C GLU A 551 -15.55 4.28 18.05
N LEU A 552 -16.01 4.84 16.93
CA LEU A 552 -16.20 4.11 15.69
C LEU A 552 -14.88 3.60 15.09
N GLN A 553 -13.81 4.40 15.16
CA GLN A 553 -12.47 3.97 14.74
C GLN A 553 -11.91 2.86 15.64
N GLU A 554 -12.11 2.94 16.95
CA GLU A 554 -11.71 1.90 17.89
C GLU A 554 -12.47 0.59 17.62
N SER A 555 -13.77 0.68 17.38
CA SER A 555 -14.60 -0.46 17.01
C SER A 555 -14.13 -1.08 15.68
N ALA A 556 -13.88 -0.28 14.66
CA ALA A 556 -13.38 -0.77 13.37
C ALA A 556 -12.02 -1.49 13.51
N ALA A 557 -11.13 -0.98 14.37
CA ALA A 557 -9.85 -1.63 14.65
C ALA A 557 -10.03 -2.98 15.34
N ALA A 558 -10.93 -3.07 16.33
CA ALA A 558 -11.24 -4.32 17.01
C ALA A 558 -11.90 -5.36 16.08
N LEU A 559 -12.80 -4.90 15.19
CA LEU A 559 -13.43 -5.76 14.18
C LEU A 559 -12.41 -6.30 13.17
N ALA A 560 -11.45 -5.47 12.75
CA ALA A 560 -10.36 -5.93 11.88
C ALA A 560 -9.45 -6.96 12.58
N GLU A 561 -9.19 -6.79 13.87
CA GLU A 561 -8.40 -7.73 14.67
C GLU A 561 -9.15 -9.05 14.87
N LEU A 562 -10.44 -9.02 15.17
CA LEU A 562 -11.31 -10.20 15.24
C LEU A 562 -11.35 -10.96 13.90
N ASP A 563 -11.40 -10.25 12.78
CA ASP A 563 -11.38 -10.84 11.44
C ASP A 563 -10.07 -11.58 11.16
N VAL A 564 -8.94 -10.97 11.51
CA VAL A 564 -7.63 -11.61 11.35
C VAL A 564 -7.52 -12.85 12.24
N LEU A 565 -7.87 -12.75 13.52
CA LEU A 565 -7.79 -13.88 14.46
C LEU A 565 -8.75 -15.00 14.07
N GLY A 566 -9.98 -14.68 13.63
CA GLY A 566 -10.92 -15.66 13.09
C GLY A 566 -10.41 -16.36 11.82
N THR A 567 -9.78 -15.59 10.94
CA THR A 567 -9.13 -16.13 9.74
C THR A 567 -7.97 -17.06 10.09
N LEU A 568 -7.10 -16.66 11.04
CA LEU A 568 -5.98 -17.49 11.47
C LEU A 568 -6.48 -18.78 12.19
N ALA A 569 -7.59 -18.72 12.91
CA ALA A 569 -8.24 -19.89 13.51
C ALA A 569 -8.74 -20.85 12.43
N GLU A 570 -9.44 -20.35 11.42
CA GLU A 570 -9.94 -21.14 10.28
C GLU A 570 -8.77 -21.77 9.51
N ARG A 571 -7.70 -21.00 9.22
CA ARG A 571 -6.51 -21.51 8.56
C ARG A 571 -5.77 -22.57 9.39
N ALA A 572 -5.69 -22.37 10.70
CA ALA A 572 -5.05 -23.32 11.61
C ALA A 572 -5.73 -24.69 11.56
N GLU A 573 -7.06 -24.73 11.55
CA GLU A 573 -7.81 -25.97 11.49
C GLU A 573 -7.79 -26.57 10.08
N THR A 574 -8.11 -25.78 9.06
CA THR A 574 -8.20 -26.26 7.66
C THR A 574 -6.85 -26.75 7.12
N LEU A 575 -5.74 -26.11 7.51
CA LEU A 575 -4.39 -26.45 7.06
C LEU A 575 -3.61 -27.32 8.06
N ASN A 576 -4.26 -27.74 9.14
CA ASN A 576 -3.64 -28.56 10.18
C ASN A 576 -2.32 -27.96 10.73
N TYR A 577 -2.42 -26.73 11.25
CA TYR A 577 -1.30 -26.03 11.88
C TYR A 577 -1.34 -26.22 13.39
N CYS A 578 -0.17 -26.25 14.04
CA CYS A 578 -0.07 -26.34 15.49
C CYS A 578 0.21 -25.00 16.16
N CYS A 579 -0.17 -24.86 17.42
CA CYS A 579 0.20 -23.70 18.24
C CYS A 579 1.68 -23.77 18.61
N PRO A 580 2.53 -22.80 18.21
CA PRO A 580 3.94 -22.81 18.58
C PRO A 580 4.12 -22.39 20.04
N GLU A 581 5.01 -23.08 20.75
CA GLU A 581 5.44 -22.72 22.09
C GLU A 581 6.49 -21.60 22.02
N LEU A 582 6.19 -20.43 22.60
CA LEU A 582 7.13 -19.30 22.67
C LEU A 582 7.89 -19.36 23.99
N VAL A 583 9.21 -19.64 23.91
CA VAL A 583 10.10 -19.82 25.07
C VAL A 583 11.16 -18.71 25.18
N ASN A 584 11.77 -18.57 26.38
CA ASN A 584 12.83 -17.57 26.61
C ASN A 584 14.23 -18.11 26.26
N GLU A 585 14.34 -19.42 26.16
CA GLU A 585 15.60 -20.10 25.83
C GLU A 585 15.95 -19.89 24.36
N ASP A 586 17.26 -19.76 24.12
CA ASP A 586 17.81 -19.61 22.77
C ASP A 586 17.71 -20.95 22.00
N ARG A 587 16.58 -21.23 21.38
CA ARG A 587 16.35 -22.43 20.55
C ARG A 587 15.26 -22.25 19.52
N ILE A 588 15.36 -23.01 18.43
CA ILE A 588 14.33 -23.21 17.43
C ILE A 588 14.21 -24.72 17.22
N GLU A 589 13.10 -25.32 17.59
CA GLU A 589 12.82 -26.75 17.41
C GLU A 589 11.50 -26.88 16.68
N ILE A 590 11.51 -27.51 15.49
CA ILE A 590 10.33 -27.72 14.66
C ILE A 590 10.31 -29.20 14.29
N GLU A 591 9.25 -29.90 14.61
CA GLU A 591 8.97 -31.26 14.24
C GLU A 591 7.92 -31.28 13.14
N GLY A 592 8.14 -32.04 12.08
CA GLY A 592 7.18 -32.14 10.98
C GLY A 592 6.88 -30.80 10.28
N GLY A 593 7.90 -29.93 10.15
CA GLY A 593 7.74 -28.62 9.51
C GLY A 593 7.39 -28.74 8.03
N ARG A 594 6.48 -27.90 7.55
CA ARG A 594 6.01 -27.82 6.15
C ARG A 594 6.14 -26.41 5.62
N HIS A 595 6.30 -26.28 4.31
CA HIS A 595 6.33 -24.96 3.68
C HIS A 595 4.91 -24.49 3.37
N PRO A 596 4.38 -23.41 4.00
CA PRO A 596 2.96 -23.04 3.95
C PRO A 596 2.42 -22.80 2.55
N VAL A 597 3.26 -22.30 1.64
CA VAL A 597 2.86 -21.99 0.27
C VAL A 597 3.07 -23.21 -0.65
N VAL A 598 4.25 -23.83 -0.59
CA VAL A 598 4.60 -24.93 -1.50
C VAL A 598 3.68 -26.13 -1.30
N GLU A 599 3.29 -26.45 -0.06
CA GLU A 599 2.33 -27.54 0.22
C GLU A 599 0.95 -27.33 -0.40
N GLN A 600 0.55 -26.08 -0.68
CA GLN A 600 -0.75 -25.77 -1.32
C GLN A 600 -0.68 -25.83 -2.84
N VAL A 601 0.49 -25.74 -3.42
CA VAL A 601 0.70 -25.73 -4.89
C VAL A 601 1.03 -27.11 -5.44
N LEU A 602 1.66 -27.95 -4.61
CA LEU A 602 2.03 -29.31 -5.02
C LEU A 602 0.81 -30.21 -5.19
N SER A 603 0.82 -31.04 -6.22
CA SER A 603 -0.15 -32.12 -6.41
C SER A 603 0.14 -33.36 -5.53
N ASP A 604 1.41 -33.57 -5.20
CA ASP A 604 1.86 -34.65 -4.32
C ASP A 604 1.96 -34.17 -2.87
N PRO A 605 1.82 -35.06 -1.88
CA PRO A 605 1.96 -34.70 -0.47
C PRO A 605 3.35 -34.08 -0.19
N PHE A 606 3.37 -32.95 0.53
CA PHE A 606 4.58 -32.29 0.94
C PHE A 606 5.33 -33.16 1.98
N ILE A 607 6.64 -33.32 1.80
CA ILE A 607 7.48 -34.06 2.75
C ILE A 607 7.89 -33.12 3.89
N ALA A 608 7.35 -33.37 5.07
CA ALA A 608 7.61 -32.59 6.25
C ALA A 608 9.04 -32.85 6.79
N ASN A 609 9.71 -31.80 7.26
CA ASN A 609 11.11 -31.87 7.71
C ASN A 609 11.29 -31.26 9.10
N PRO A 610 12.08 -31.91 9.97
CA PRO A 610 12.42 -31.34 11.27
C PRO A 610 13.56 -30.34 11.17
N ILE A 611 13.67 -29.45 12.15
CA ILE A 611 14.83 -28.63 12.40
C ILE A 611 15.06 -28.46 13.90
N THR A 612 16.33 -28.52 14.31
CA THR A 612 16.74 -28.28 15.69
C THR A 612 17.96 -27.36 15.69
N LEU A 613 17.75 -26.16 16.24
CA LEU A 613 18.81 -25.19 16.50
C LEU A 613 18.78 -24.78 17.98
N HIS A 614 19.91 -24.80 18.62
CA HIS A 614 20.09 -24.41 20.02
C HIS A 614 21.52 -23.96 20.25
N ARG A 615 21.89 -23.59 21.49
CA ARG A 615 23.19 -23.01 21.81
C ARG A 615 24.38 -23.85 21.34
N ALA A 616 24.30 -25.20 21.39
CA ALA A 616 25.35 -26.10 20.94
C ALA A 616 25.21 -26.55 19.48
N ARG A 617 24.21 -26.05 18.75
CA ARG A 617 23.92 -26.35 17.34
C ARG A 617 23.27 -25.12 16.71
N ARG A 618 24.05 -24.07 16.46
CA ARG A 618 23.52 -22.79 15.94
C ARG A 618 23.51 -22.69 14.43
N MET A 619 24.37 -23.51 13.75
CA MET A 619 24.48 -23.48 12.32
C MET A 619 24.32 -24.88 11.71
N LEU A 620 23.51 -24.97 10.65
CA LEU A 620 23.42 -26.16 9.81
C LEU A 620 24.08 -25.90 8.46
N ILE A 621 25.06 -26.70 8.09
CA ILE A 621 25.60 -26.78 6.73
C ILE A 621 24.72 -27.76 5.95
N ILE A 622 24.01 -27.23 4.96
CA ILE A 622 23.01 -27.97 4.21
C ILE A 622 23.57 -28.35 2.83
N THR A 623 23.68 -29.63 2.57
CA THR A 623 24.20 -30.17 1.30
C THR A 623 23.10 -30.97 0.57
N GLY A 624 23.34 -31.35 -0.66
CA GLY A 624 22.38 -32.10 -1.48
C GLY A 624 22.19 -31.50 -2.88
N PRO A 625 21.40 -32.15 -3.75
CA PRO A 625 21.16 -31.71 -5.12
C PRO A 625 20.35 -30.40 -5.18
N ASN A 626 20.49 -29.65 -6.28
CA ASN A 626 19.78 -28.39 -6.47
C ASN A 626 18.25 -28.53 -6.44
N MET A 627 17.72 -29.63 -6.99
CA MET A 627 16.29 -29.92 -6.99
C MET A 627 15.81 -30.66 -5.72
N GLY A 628 16.69 -30.91 -4.75
CA GLY A 628 16.36 -31.59 -3.50
C GLY A 628 15.50 -30.81 -2.53
N GLY A 629 15.36 -29.47 -2.71
CA GLY A 629 14.51 -28.63 -1.85
C GLY A 629 15.27 -27.86 -0.76
N LYS A 630 16.59 -27.63 -0.87
CA LYS A 630 17.40 -26.87 0.12
C LYS A 630 16.80 -25.50 0.42
N SER A 631 16.56 -24.69 -0.60
CA SER A 631 16.00 -23.34 -0.44
C SER A 631 14.58 -23.37 0.10
N THR A 632 13.77 -24.39 -0.25
CA THR A 632 12.42 -24.60 0.29
C THR A 632 12.48 -24.90 1.78
N TYR A 633 13.39 -25.78 2.22
CA TYR A 633 13.61 -26.12 3.63
C TYR A 633 14.05 -24.90 4.46
N MET A 634 14.94 -24.08 3.93
CA MET A 634 15.36 -22.86 4.61
C MET A 634 14.21 -21.84 4.71
N ARG A 635 13.49 -21.58 3.60
CA ARG A 635 12.34 -20.65 3.59
C ARG A 635 11.23 -21.12 4.53
N GLN A 636 10.92 -22.43 4.53
CA GLN A 636 9.99 -23.05 5.47
C GLN A 636 10.29 -22.67 6.91
N THR A 637 11.52 -22.78 7.33
CA THR A 637 11.95 -22.44 8.69
C THR A 637 11.71 -20.97 9.00
N ALA A 638 12.11 -20.07 8.10
CA ALA A 638 11.91 -18.62 8.28
C ALA A 638 10.42 -18.25 8.33
N LEU A 639 9.58 -18.86 7.48
CA LEU A 639 8.13 -18.62 7.46
C LEU A 639 7.44 -19.15 8.72
N ILE A 640 7.83 -20.30 9.25
CA ILE A 640 7.33 -20.82 10.53
C ILE A 640 7.68 -19.87 11.68
N VAL A 641 8.94 -19.41 11.75
CA VAL A 641 9.37 -18.43 12.74
C VAL A 641 8.62 -17.11 12.61
N LEU A 642 8.40 -16.62 11.38
CA LEU A 642 7.63 -15.41 11.11
C LEU A 642 6.18 -15.55 11.58
N LEU A 643 5.51 -16.66 11.24
CA LEU A 643 4.14 -16.95 11.65
C LEU A 643 4.01 -17.00 13.18
N ALA A 644 4.97 -17.61 13.89
CA ALA A 644 5.00 -17.58 15.34
C ALA A 644 5.08 -16.14 15.89
N HIS A 645 5.82 -15.23 15.23
CA HIS A 645 5.98 -13.83 15.63
C HIS A 645 4.84 -12.89 15.15
N ILE A 646 3.84 -13.40 14.46
CA ILE A 646 2.56 -12.69 14.30
C ILE A 646 1.48 -13.23 15.24
N GLY A 647 1.79 -14.26 16.03
CA GLY A 647 0.87 -14.93 16.94
C GLY A 647 -0.03 -15.97 16.27
N ALA A 648 0.31 -16.40 15.05
CA ALA A 648 -0.42 -17.44 14.33
C ALA A 648 0.03 -18.85 14.73
N PHE A 649 -0.79 -19.85 14.45
CA PHE A 649 -0.40 -21.25 14.42
C PHE A 649 0.50 -21.50 13.20
N VAL A 650 1.32 -22.54 13.24
CA VAL A 650 2.38 -22.78 12.26
C VAL A 650 2.26 -24.15 11.59
N PRO A 651 2.70 -24.28 10.33
CA PRO A 651 2.67 -25.53 9.58
C PRO A 651 3.72 -26.53 10.09
N ALA A 652 3.45 -27.15 11.24
CA ALA A 652 4.30 -28.13 11.88
C ALA A 652 3.46 -29.09 12.75
N GLU A 653 4.05 -30.24 13.15
CA GLU A 653 3.46 -31.10 14.19
C GLU A 653 3.71 -30.52 15.58
N ARG A 654 4.89 -29.96 15.79
CA ARG A 654 5.29 -29.25 17.02
C ARG A 654 6.31 -28.18 16.68
N ALA A 655 6.21 -27.03 17.33
CA ALA A 655 7.20 -25.96 17.19
C ALA A 655 7.49 -25.29 18.54
N VAL A 656 8.77 -25.10 18.85
CA VAL A 656 9.25 -24.34 20.01
C VAL A 656 10.19 -23.26 19.51
N ILE A 657 9.81 -22.00 19.74
CA ILE A 657 10.50 -20.84 19.16
C ILE A 657 11.01 -19.93 20.27
N GLY A 658 12.32 -19.73 20.31
CA GLY A 658 13.00 -18.78 21.18
C GLY A 658 12.93 -17.33 20.65
N PRO A 659 13.59 -16.37 21.33
CA PRO A 659 13.61 -14.98 20.92
C PRO A 659 14.35 -14.80 19.61
N ILE A 660 13.69 -14.18 18.63
CA ILE A 660 14.30 -13.80 17.36
C ILE A 660 14.15 -12.27 17.20
N ASP A 661 15.26 -11.60 16.84
CA ASP A 661 15.30 -10.17 16.61
C ASP A 661 15.27 -9.80 15.13
N ARG A 662 15.85 -10.65 14.27
CA ARG A 662 15.97 -10.41 12.84
C ARG A 662 15.88 -11.70 12.05
N ILE A 663 15.35 -11.59 10.85
CA ILE A 663 15.42 -12.65 9.84
C ILE A 663 16.14 -12.06 8.63
N PHE A 664 17.19 -12.72 8.20
CA PHE A 664 17.94 -12.38 7.00
C PHE A 664 17.96 -13.54 6.02
N THR A 665 17.79 -13.22 4.74
CA THR A 665 17.90 -14.20 3.69
C THR A 665 18.82 -13.74 2.57
N ARG A 666 19.71 -14.60 2.15
CA ARG A 666 20.43 -14.50 0.90
C ARG A 666 20.13 -15.78 0.12
N ILE A 667 19.08 -15.71 -0.74
CA ILE A 667 18.57 -16.86 -1.50
C ILE A 667 18.42 -16.43 -2.97
N GLY A 668 19.11 -17.16 -3.86
CA GLY A 668 19.04 -16.95 -5.30
C GLY A 668 19.71 -15.66 -5.78
N ALA A 669 20.14 -15.64 -7.04
CA ALA A 669 20.56 -14.43 -7.73
C ALA A 669 19.40 -13.98 -8.63
N SER A 670 18.75 -12.88 -8.32
CA SER A 670 17.98 -12.16 -9.35
C SER A 670 18.98 -11.29 -10.12
N ASP A 671 19.08 -11.51 -11.44
CA ASP A 671 19.78 -10.58 -12.31
C ASP A 671 19.09 -9.22 -12.23
N ASP A 672 19.67 -8.28 -11.51
CA ASP A 672 19.25 -6.90 -11.55
C ASP A 672 19.90 -6.19 -12.75
N LEU A 673 19.46 -6.61 -13.94
CA LEU A 673 19.91 -6.05 -15.20
C LEU A 673 19.58 -4.55 -15.31
N ALA A 674 18.57 -4.10 -14.57
CA ALA A 674 18.11 -2.71 -14.60
C ALA A 674 19.09 -1.75 -13.88
N SER A 675 19.79 -2.22 -12.84
CA SER A 675 20.77 -1.40 -12.09
C SER A 675 22.20 -1.47 -12.65
N GLY A 676 22.45 -2.34 -13.64
CA GLY A 676 23.79 -2.55 -14.24
C GLY A 676 24.81 -3.14 -13.25
N ARG A 677 24.39 -3.67 -12.11
CA ARG A 677 25.25 -4.31 -11.13
C ARG A 677 25.46 -5.78 -11.45
N SER A 678 26.70 -6.25 -11.32
CA SER A 678 27.00 -7.69 -11.39
C SER A 678 26.23 -8.46 -10.31
N THR A 679 25.71 -9.64 -10.64
CA THR A 679 25.08 -10.58 -9.68
C THR A 679 25.94 -10.84 -8.47
N PHE A 680 27.27 -10.95 -8.66
CA PHE A 680 28.23 -11.09 -7.57
C PHE A 680 28.29 -9.88 -6.65
N MET A 681 28.20 -8.65 -7.21
CA MET A 681 28.21 -7.43 -6.40
C MET A 681 26.92 -7.32 -5.54
N VAL A 682 25.75 -7.70 -6.09
CA VAL A 682 24.50 -7.76 -5.33
C VAL A 682 24.62 -8.78 -4.20
N GLU A 683 25.13 -9.97 -4.52
CA GLU A 683 25.38 -11.02 -3.54
C GLU A 683 26.28 -10.57 -2.38
N MET A 684 27.38 -9.89 -2.70
CA MET A 684 28.32 -9.39 -1.69
C MET A 684 27.72 -8.25 -0.86
N THR A 685 26.89 -7.39 -1.45
CA THR A 685 26.21 -6.32 -0.72
C THR A 685 25.20 -6.88 0.29
N GLU A 686 24.39 -7.88 -0.12
CA GLU A 686 23.43 -8.56 0.77
C GLU A 686 24.19 -9.31 1.89
N THR A 687 25.27 -10.01 1.55
CA THR A 687 26.12 -10.71 2.52
C THR A 687 26.75 -9.75 3.52
N ALA A 688 27.27 -8.62 3.05
CA ALA A 688 27.83 -7.58 3.92
C ALA A 688 26.78 -7.01 4.88
N ASN A 689 25.57 -6.76 4.38
CA ASN A 689 24.45 -6.31 5.22
C ASN A 689 24.15 -7.31 6.34
N ILE A 690 24.09 -8.60 6.03
CA ILE A 690 23.88 -9.67 7.01
C ILE A 690 25.00 -9.68 8.05
N LEU A 691 26.27 -9.76 7.62
CA LEU A 691 27.41 -9.86 8.51
C LEU A 691 27.58 -8.66 9.45
N ASN A 692 27.16 -7.46 9.01
CA ASN A 692 27.25 -6.24 9.80
C ASN A 692 26.07 -6.01 10.76
N ASN A 693 24.92 -6.65 10.53
CA ASN A 693 23.69 -6.37 11.27
C ASN A 693 23.11 -7.59 12.01
N ALA A 694 23.54 -8.81 11.72
CA ALA A 694 23.09 -10.00 12.43
C ALA A 694 23.60 -10.02 13.88
N THR A 695 22.78 -10.57 14.75
CA THR A 695 23.05 -10.77 16.18
C THR A 695 22.96 -12.25 16.54
N ALA A 696 23.26 -12.60 17.79
CA ALA A 696 23.10 -13.97 18.28
C ALA A 696 21.65 -14.47 18.31
N GLN A 697 20.67 -13.57 18.24
CA GLN A 697 19.23 -13.89 18.15
C GLN A 697 18.69 -13.81 16.71
N SER A 698 19.53 -13.56 15.71
CA SER A 698 19.11 -13.49 14.32
C SER A 698 18.99 -14.89 13.70
N LEU A 699 17.98 -15.06 12.84
CA LEU A 699 17.88 -16.22 11.93
C LEU A 699 18.41 -15.82 10.56
N VAL A 700 19.43 -16.50 10.08
CA VAL A 700 20.15 -16.20 8.84
C VAL A 700 20.03 -17.37 7.87
N LEU A 701 19.58 -17.11 6.66
CA LEU A 701 19.50 -18.09 5.57
C LEU A 701 20.47 -17.68 4.46
N MET A 702 21.50 -18.51 4.24
CA MET A 702 22.55 -18.28 3.24
C MET A 702 22.50 -19.40 2.20
N ASP A 703 22.16 -19.05 0.98
CA ASP A 703 22.06 -20.03 -0.12
C ASP A 703 23.14 -19.78 -1.17
N GLU A 704 24.06 -20.71 -1.27
CA GLU A 704 25.05 -20.83 -2.33
C GLU A 704 25.95 -19.60 -2.52
N ILE A 705 26.56 -19.12 -1.46
CA ILE A 705 27.50 -17.98 -1.47
C ILE A 705 28.75 -18.30 -2.30
N GLY A 706 29.21 -17.33 -3.11
CA GLY A 706 30.46 -17.40 -3.87
C GLY A 706 30.33 -17.99 -5.28
N ARG A 707 29.11 -18.14 -5.81
CA ARG A 707 28.89 -18.64 -7.19
C ARG A 707 29.34 -17.68 -8.30
N GLY A 708 29.35 -16.40 -8.04
CA GLY A 708 29.64 -15.36 -9.05
C GLY A 708 31.12 -15.12 -9.32
N THR A 709 32.06 -15.94 -8.76
CA THR A 709 33.50 -15.77 -8.88
C THR A 709 34.20 -17.10 -9.13
N SER A 710 35.57 -17.14 -9.08
CA SER A 710 36.31 -18.38 -9.23
C SER A 710 36.00 -19.34 -8.08
N THR A 711 36.11 -20.66 -8.32
CA THR A 711 35.77 -21.70 -7.35
C THR A 711 36.48 -21.53 -6.01
N TYR A 712 37.77 -21.24 -6.04
CA TYR A 712 38.60 -21.07 -4.82
C TYR A 712 38.30 -19.77 -4.07
N ASP A 713 38.09 -18.66 -4.79
CA ASP A 713 37.67 -17.39 -4.19
C ASP A 713 36.29 -17.52 -3.55
N GLY A 714 35.34 -18.15 -4.25
CA GLY A 714 33.99 -18.41 -3.78
C GLY A 714 33.98 -19.28 -2.51
N LEU A 715 34.72 -20.39 -2.52
CA LEU A 715 34.89 -21.26 -1.35
C LEU A 715 35.52 -20.51 -0.17
N SER A 716 36.56 -19.72 -0.42
CA SER A 716 37.23 -18.96 0.64
C SER A 716 36.31 -17.94 1.30
N LEU A 717 35.48 -17.22 0.50
CA LEU A 717 34.47 -16.29 0.98
C LEU A 717 33.36 -17.00 1.76
N ALA A 718 32.81 -18.08 1.21
CA ALA A 718 31.77 -18.85 1.87
C ALA A 718 32.23 -19.39 3.23
N TRP A 719 33.45 -19.90 3.27
CA TRP A 719 34.11 -20.41 4.50
C TRP A 719 34.22 -19.29 5.55
N ALA A 720 34.80 -18.14 5.18
CA ALA A 720 34.97 -17.01 6.08
C ALA A 720 33.62 -16.43 6.56
N CYS A 721 32.61 -16.38 5.72
CA CYS A 721 31.27 -15.99 6.12
C CYS A 721 30.65 -16.95 7.13
N ALA A 722 30.77 -18.27 6.90
CA ALA A 722 30.27 -19.27 7.83
C ALA A 722 30.98 -19.20 9.18
N GLU A 723 32.32 -19.07 9.18
CA GLU A 723 33.11 -18.90 10.40
C GLU A 723 32.73 -17.63 11.17
N GLN A 724 32.55 -16.51 10.48
CA GLN A 724 32.11 -15.22 11.08
C GLN A 724 30.75 -15.35 11.75
N LEU A 725 29.77 -15.95 11.05
CA LEU A 725 28.39 -16.14 11.54
C LEU A 725 28.36 -17.08 12.73
N ALA A 726 29.13 -18.18 12.69
CA ALA A 726 29.14 -19.20 13.75
C ALA A 726 29.90 -18.76 14.98
N SER A 727 31.16 -18.27 14.81
CA SER A 727 32.10 -18.07 15.91
C SER A 727 32.03 -16.68 16.52
N LYS A 728 31.79 -15.62 15.73
CA LYS A 728 31.80 -14.23 16.24
C LYS A 728 30.41 -13.69 16.48
N ILE A 729 29.46 -13.91 15.55
CA ILE A 729 28.09 -13.42 15.66
C ILE A 729 27.27 -14.39 16.50
N GLY A 730 27.40 -15.68 16.27
CA GLY A 730 26.65 -16.73 16.94
C GLY A 730 25.16 -16.78 16.51
N ALA A 731 24.84 -16.34 15.30
CA ALA A 731 23.48 -16.34 14.77
C ALA A 731 22.97 -17.76 14.46
N TYR A 732 21.65 -17.97 14.55
CA TYR A 732 21.04 -19.17 13.99
C TYR A 732 21.17 -19.14 12.48
N THR A 733 21.87 -20.11 11.90
CA THR A 733 22.20 -20.04 10.48
C THR A 733 21.87 -21.34 9.76
N LEU A 734 21.15 -21.22 8.64
CA LEU A 734 20.97 -22.27 7.65
C LEU A 734 21.83 -21.91 6.44
N PHE A 735 22.87 -22.68 6.22
CA PHE A 735 23.89 -22.42 5.21
C PHE A 735 23.90 -23.53 4.15
N ALA A 736 23.20 -23.28 3.03
CA ALA A 736 23.19 -24.21 1.91
C ALA A 736 24.41 -23.96 1.01
N THR A 737 25.10 -25.04 0.61
CA THR A 737 26.31 -24.95 -0.19
C THR A 737 26.49 -26.15 -1.11
N HIS A 738 27.21 -25.91 -2.22
CA HIS A 738 27.73 -26.95 -3.10
C HIS A 738 29.21 -27.27 -2.85
N TYR A 739 29.86 -26.50 -2.00
CA TYR A 739 31.25 -26.75 -1.61
C TYR A 739 31.30 -27.86 -0.57
N PHE A 740 31.69 -29.09 -0.99
CA PHE A 740 31.84 -30.23 -0.07
C PHE A 740 32.88 -29.99 0.99
N GLU A 741 33.90 -29.18 0.71
CA GLU A 741 34.93 -28.80 1.62
C GLU A 741 34.36 -28.17 2.91
N MET A 742 33.27 -27.46 2.81
CA MET A 742 32.58 -26.82 3.95
C MET A 742 31.96 -27.82 4.93
N THR A 743 31.73 -29.07 4.52
CA THR A 743 31.23 -30.13 5.42
C THR A 743 32.21 -30.50 6.51
N ARG A 744 33.45 -30.03 6.40
CA ARG A 744 34.48 -30.19 7.45
C ARG A 744 34.40 -29.14 8.55
N LEU A 745 33.66 -28.07 8.35
CA LEU A 745 33.52 -26.99 9.33
C LEU A 745 33.03 -27.48 10.71
N PRO A 746 32.07 -28.41 10.82
CA PRO A 746 31.66 -28.94 12.13
C PRO A 746 32.77 -29.72 12.89
N GLU A 747 33.81 -30.19 12.21
CA GLU A 747 34.96 -30.82 12.83
C GLU A 747 35.94 -29.79 13.43
N LEU A 748 35.87 -28.55 12.93
CA LEU A 748 36.81 -27.47 13.27
C LEU A 748 36.21 -26.44 14.23
N LEU A 749 34.88 -26.25 14.19
CA LEU A 749 34.17 -25.23 14.93
C LEU A 749 33.00 -25.86 15.73
N GLU A 750 32.85 -25.46 16.97
CA GLU A 750 31.72 -25.86 17.80
C GLU A 750 30.41 -25.16 17.37
N GLY A 751 29.30 -25.81 17.61
CA GLY A 751 27.97 -25.25 17.32
C GLY A 751 27.51 -25.41 15.86
N LEU A 752 28.22 -26.16 15.04
CA LEU A 752 27.86 -26.48 13.66
C LEU A 752 27.46 -27.95 13.53
N ALA A 753 26.57 -28.24 12.59
CA ALA A 753 26.24 -29.60 12.20
C ALA A 753 26.00 -29.68 10.69
N ASN A 754 26.24 -30.86 10.12
CA ASN A 754 25.90 -31.13 8.73
C ASN A 754 24.53 -31.79 8.66
N VAL A 755 23.74 -31.35 7.68
CA VAL A 755 22.51 -32.01 7.24
C VAL A 755 22.50 -32.08 5.72
N HIS A 756 21.79 -33.05 5.17
CA HIS A 756 21.64 -33.12 3.73
C HIS A 756 20.20 -33.50 3.32
N LEU A 757 19.84 -33.10 2.12
CA LEU A 757 18.62 -33.56 1.49
C LEU A 757 18.92 -34.80 0.68
N ASP A 758 18.19 -35.87 0.98
CA ASP A 758 18.46 -37.19 0.44
C ASP A 758 17.94 -37.32 -1.01
N ALA A 759 18.70 -38.10 -1.78
CA ALA A 759 18.32 -38.49 -3.13
C ALA A 759 18.74 -39.94 -3.37
N VAL A 760 17.86 -40.72 -3.96
CA VAL A 760 18.10 -42.14 -4.25
C VAL A 760 18.29 -42.35 -5.75
N GLU A 761 19.41 -42.96 -6.12
CA GLU A 761 19.68 -43.37 -7.49
C GLU A 761 18.94 -44.68 -7.80
N HIS A 762 18.22 -44.71 -8.91
CA HIS A 762 17.62 -45.94 -9.44
C HIS A 762 17.99 -46.09 -10.93
N GLY A 763 19.11 -46.77 -11.17
CA GLY A 763 19.68 -46.92 -12.52
C GLY A 763 20.18 -45.56 -13.06
N ASP A 764 19.64 -45.14 -14.21
CA ASP A 764 19.97 -43.84 -14.85
C ASP A 764 19.09 -42.68 -14.32
N THR A 765 18.16 -42.95 -13.41
CA THR A 765 17.23 -41.92 -12.82
C THR A 765 17.59 -41.63 -11.38
N ILE A 766 17.23 -40.44 -10.93
CA ILE A 766 17.35 -40.01 -9.53
C ILE A 766 15.95 -39.65 -8.98
N ALA A 767 15.62 -40.12 -7.81
CA ALA A 767 14.44 -39.73 -7.07
C ALA A 767 14.87 -38.82 -5.90
N PHE A 768 14.32 -37.60 -5.87
CA PHE A 768 14.56 -36.67 -4.76
C PHE A 768 13.58 -37.03 -3.63
N MET A 769 14.13 -37.36 -2.47
CA MET A 769 13.31 -37.75 -1.32
C MET A 769 12.76 -36.56 -0.58
N HIS A 770 13.30 -35.36 -0.82
CA HIS A 770 12.94 -34.12 -0.12
C HIS A 770 12.99 -34.21 1.42
N ALA A 771 13.59 -35.23 1.95
CA ALA A 771 13.74 -35.49 3.37
C ALA A 771 15.14 -35.06 3.84
N VAL A 772 15.19 -34.34 4.94
CA VAL A 772 16.43 -33.90 5.59
C VAL A 772 16.97 -35.02 6.47
N GLN A 773 18.26 -35.34 6.29
CA GLN A 773 18.98 -36.34 7.07
C GLN A 773 20.20 -35.71 7.77
N GLU A 774 20.58 -36.26 8.90
CA GLU A 774 21.80 -35.87 9.60
C GLU A 774 23.06 -36.28 8.83
N GLY A 775 24.09 -35.43 8.92
CA GLY A 775 25.37 -35.65 8.26
C GLY A 775 25.50 -34.99 6.89
N ALA A 776 26.67 -35.07 6.29
CA ALA A 776 26.93 -34.52 4.97
C ALA A 776 26.45 -35.45 3.85
N ALA A 777 26.04 -34.87 2.72
CA ALA A 777 25.74 -35.67 1.52
C ALA A 777 26.98 -36.45 1.05
N SER A 778 26.79 -37.68 0.65
CA SER A 778 27.90 -38.54 0.22
C SER A 778 28.41 -38.22 -1.19
N ARG A 779 27.60 -37.57 -2.03
CA ARG A 779 27.92 -37.30 -3.45
C ARG A 779 27.22 -36.04 -3.95
N SER A 780 27.75 -35.48 -5.07
CA SER A 780 27.03 -34.50 -5.88
C SER A 780 26.20 -35.21 -6.98
N TYR A 781 25.00 -34.77 -7.20
CA TYR A 781 24.08 -35.37 -8.19
C TYR A 781 23.96 -34.53 -9.46
N GLY A 782 24.89 -33.60 -9.71
CA GLY A 782 24.81 -32.67 -10.85
C GLY A 782 24.73 -33.35 -12.21
N LEU A 783 25.44 -34.44 -12.43
CA LEU A 783 25.42 -35.20 -13.72
C LEU A 783 24.10 -35.94 -13.90
N GLN A 784 23.48 -36.45 -12.83
CA GLN A 784 22.19 -37.11 -12.86
C GLN A 784 21.06 -36.10 -13.17
N VAL A 785 21.11 -34.93 -12.57
CA VAL A 785 20.18 -33.82 -12.86
C VAL A 785 20.33 -33.38 -14.32
N ALA A 786 21.56 -33.25 -14.82
CA ALA A 786 21.82 -32.93 -16.22
C ALA A 786 21.23 -33.99 -17.19
N ALA A 787 21.33 -35.26 -16.81
CA ALA A 787 20.73 -36.37 -17.59
C ALA A 787 19.18 -36.26 -17.59
N LEU A 788 18.57 -35.98 -16.46
CA LEU A 788 17.11 -35.73 -16.36
C LEU A 788 16.66 -34.52 -17.19
N ALA A 789 17.46 -33.46 -17.24
CA ALA A 789 17.21 -32.27 -18.06
C ALA A 789 17.38 -32.52 -19.56
N GLY A 790 17.76 -33.73 -19.97
CA GLY A 790 17.86 -34.09 -21.39
C GLY A 790 19.22 -33.82 -22.04
N VAL A 791 20.28 -33.58 -21.25
CA VAL A 791 21.66 -33.49 -21.79
C VAL A 791 22.04 -34.82 -22.45
N PRO A 792 22.60 -34.81 -23.69
CA PRO A 792 22.92 -36.05 -24.41
C PRO A 792 23.76 -37.04 -23.58
N LYS A 793 23.41 -38.32 -23.67
CA LYS A 793 24.07 -39.38 -22.88
C LYS A 793 25.57 -39.46 -23.12
N SER A 794 26.05 -39.15 -24.33
CA SER A 794 27.47 -39.06 -24.66
C SER A 794 28.20 -37.98 -23.85
N VAL A 795 27.57 -36.82 -23.68
CA VAL A 795 28.12 -35.71 -22.86
C VAL A 795 28.17 -36.10 -21.39
N ILE A 796 27.10 -36.71 -20.87
CA ILE A 796 27.04 -37.20 -19.50
C ILE A 796 28.13 -38.24 -19.21
N HIS A 797 28.35 -39.18 -20.17
CA HIS A 797 29.38 -40.18 -20.03
C HIS A 797 30.80 -39.57 -19.99
N GLN A 798 31.08 -38.59 -20.86
CA GLN A 798 32.35 -37.86 -20.88
C GLN A 798 32.54 -37.07 -19.57
N ALA A 799 31.46 -36.43 -19.10
CA ALA A 799 31.47 -35.68 -17.85
C ALA A 799 31.75 -36.58 -16.62
N ARG A 800 31.15 -37.79 -16.56
CA ARG A 800 31.46 -38.78 -15.51
C ARG A 800 32.94 -39.21 -15.52
N HIS A 801 33.51 -39.45 -16.70
CA HIS A 801 34.93 -39.82 -16.84
C HIS A 801 35.81 -38.65 -16.33
N LYS A 802 35.49 -37.41 -16.75
CA LYS A 802 36.24 -36.22 -16.33
C LYS A 802 36.11 -35.94 -14.84
N LEU A 803 34.92 -36.16 -14.27
CA LEU A 803 34.73 -36.03 -12.79
C LEU A 803 35.61 -37.02 -12.03
N ALA A 804 35.63 -38.31 -12.46
CA ALA A 804 36.47 -39.32 -11.80
C ALA A 804 37.96 -39.00 -11.92
N GLU A 805 38.41 -38.42 -13.02
CA GLU A 805 39.78 -37.96 -13.22
C GLU A 805 40.12 -36.79 -12.24
N LEU A 806 39.20 -35.80 -12.10
CA LEU A 806 39.39 -34.66 -11.24
C LEU A 806 39.39 -35.07 -9.75
N GLU A 807 38.48 -35.97 -9.36
CA GLU A 807 38.45 -36.52 -8.00
C GLU A 807 39.68 -37.34 -7.63
N SER A 808 40.20 -38.10 -8.58
CA SER A 808 41.45 -38.87 -8.42
C SER A 808 42.73 -37.99 -8.39
N GLY A 809 42.68 -36.85 -9.15
CA GLY A 809 43.80 -35.89 -9.20
C GLY A 809 43.90 -34.96 -8.01
N ALA A 810 42.84 -34.81 -7.23
CA ALA A 810 42.81 -33.93 -6.05
C ALA A 810 43.68 -34.43 -4.87
N HIS A 811 44.20 -35.67 -4.94
CA HIS A 811 45.09 -36.24 -3.93
C HIS A 811 46.59 -36.19 -4.30
N THR A 812 46.96 -35.63 -5.43
CA THR A 812 48.38 -35.45 -5.79
C THR A 812 48.73 -33.97 -5.71
N PRO A 813 49.71 -33.58 -4.84
CA PRO A 813 50.22 -32.23 -4.89
C PRO A 813 50.82 -31.97 -6.30
N PRO A 814 50.61 -30.83 -6.92
CA PRO A 814 51.16 -30.53 -8.22
C PRO A 814 52.68 -30.49 -8.14
N THR A 815 53.32 -31.56 -8.62
CA THR A 815 54.75 -31.54 -8.87
C THR A 815 54.99 -30.78 -10.17
N GLY A 816 55.47 -29.53 -10.00
CA GLY A 816 56.10 -28.79 -11.09
C GLY A 816 55.29 -27.82 -11.90
N SER A 817 54.70 -26.84 -11.25
CA SER A 817 54.54 -25.51 -11.88
C SER A 817 55.66 -24.61 -11.35
N PRO A 818 56.29 -23.78 -12.21
CA PRO A 818 57.24 -22.84 -11.69
C PRO A 818 56.51 -21.90 -10.74
N ALA A 819 57.08 -21.70 -9.55
CA ALA A 819 56.51 -20.78 -8.55
C ALA A 819 56.12 -19.47 -9.24
N PRO A 820 54.91 -18.95 -9.03
CA PRO A 820 54.57 -17.62 -9.52
C PRO A 820 55.66 -16.70 -8.99
N ARG A 821 56.26 -15.94 -9.91
CA ARG A 821 57.16 -14.84 -9.55
C ARG A 821 56.40 -14.02 -8.51
N PRO A 822 56.96 -13.72 -7.33
CA PRO A 822 56.33 -12.78 -6.41
C PRO A 822 55.97 -11.53 -7.22
N LEU A 823 54.74 -11.17 -7.20
CA LEU A 823 54.32 -9.86 -7.66
C LEU A 823 55.21 -8.87 -6.94
N PRO A 824 55.83 -7.90 -7.62
CA PRO A 824 56.56 -6.85 -6.93
C PRO A 824 55.64 -6.27 -5.89
N GLU A 825 56.10 -6.22 -4.64
CA GLU A 825 55.39 -5.51 -3.58
C GLU A 825 54.99 -4.13 -4.17
N PRO A 826 53.73 -3.68 -4.06
CA PRO A 826 53.37 -2.36 -4.50
C PRO A 826 54.35 -1.41 -3.83
N LEU A 827 55.13 -0.66 -4.65
CA LEU A 827 55.99 0.40 -4.16
C LEU A 827 55.17 1.26 -3.23
N PRO A 828 55.62 1.56 -2.01
CA PRO A 828 54.84 2.40 -1.11
C PRO A 828 54.48 3.68 -1.81
N HIS A 829 53.22 4.10 -1.66
CA HIS A 829 52.74 5.33 -2.29
C HIS A 829 53.65 6.49 -1.88
N PRO A 830 54.11 7.38 -2.80
CA PRO A 830 55.04 8.46 -2.49
C PRO A 830 54.66 9.30 -1.27
N VAL A 831 53.36 9.42 -0.97
CA VAL A 831 52.86 10.09 0.25
C VAL A 831 53.26 9.33 1.53
N VAL A 832 53.34 8.01 1.50
CA VAL A 832 53.70 7.18 2.69
C VAL A 832 55.23 7.30 2.94
N GLU A 833 56.04 7.27 1.89
CA GLU A 833 57.51 7.49 2.02
C GLU A 833 57.84 8.89 2.57
N GLU A 834 57.14 9.92 2.11
CA GLU A 834 57.33 11.30 2.60
C GLU A 834 56.90 11.41 4.09
N LEU A 835 55.83 10.72 4.49
CA LEU A 835 55.31 10.74 5.88
C LEU A 835 56.22 9.98 6.85
N GLU A 836 56.81 8.86 6.45
CA GLU A 836 57.72 8.06 7.31
C GLU A 836 58.99 8.84 7.69
N GLY A 837 59.45 9.79 6.86
CA GLY A 837 60.65 10.61 7.12
C GLY A 837 60.38 11.78 8.06
N ILE A 838 59.15 12.05 8.49
CA ILE A 838 58.75 13.26 9.21
C ILE A 838 58.69 13.04 10.72
N ARG A 839 59.27 13.99 11.46
CA ARG A 839 59.08 14.10 12.92
C ARG A 839 58.14 15.29 13.20
N PRO A 840 56.87 15.04 13.52
CA PRO A 840 55.89 16.13 13.66
C PRO A 840 56.30 17.17 14.72
N ASP A 841 56.95 16.76 15.77
CA ASP A 841 57.35 17.63 16.91
C ASP A 841 58.49 18.59 16.56
N GLU A 842 59.21 18.37 15.44
CA GLU A 842 60.32 19.22 15.00
C GLU A 842 59.90 20.24 13.91
N LEU A 843 58.60 20.19 13.47
CA LEU A 843 58.09 21.07 12.40
C LEU A 843 57.56 22.38 12.96
N THR A 844 58.02 23.49 12.36
CA THR A 844 57.36 24.77 12.56
C THR A 844 56.03 24.84 11.83
N PRO A 845 55.08 25.73 12.26
CA PRO A 845 53.76 25.82 11.62
C PRO A 845 53.82 26.09 10.09
N ARG A 846 54.81 26.82 9.63
CA ARG A 846 55.01 27.08 8.21
C ARG A 846 55.50 25.88 7.44
N GLN A 847 56.42 25.11 8.04
CA GLN A 847 56.90 23.83 7.46
C GLN A 847 55.84 22.78 7.41
N ALA A 848 54.95 22.72 8.43
CA ALA A 848 53.79 21.81 8.43
C ALA A 848 52.80 22.16 7.30
N LEU A 849 52.54 23.44 7.04
CA LEU A 849 51.67 23.87 5.95
C LEU A 849 52.29 23.57 4.57
N ASP A 850 53.58 23.84 4.39
CA ASP A 850 54.33 23.53 3.16
C ASP A 850 54.38 22.03 2.91
N LEU A 851 54.47 21.23 3.96
CA LEU A 851 54.36 19.78 3.90
C LEU A 851 52.97 19.30 3.42
N VAL A 852 51.90 19.86 3.96
CA VAL A 852 50.53 19.53 3.50
C VAL A 852 50.35 19.84 2.02
N TYR A 853 50.89 20.97 1.52
CA TYR A 853 50.86 21.28 0.08
C TYR A 853 51.66 20.29 -0.76
N ARG A 854 52.82 19.80 -0.28
CA ARG A 854 53.61 18.77 -0.97
C ARG A 854 52.91 17.41 -0.98
N LEU A 855 52.35 16.99 0.14
CA LEU A 855 51.60 15.75 0.20
C LEU A 855 50.40 15.78 -0.73
N LYS A 856 49.71 16.94 -0.84
CA LYS A 856 48.59 17.11 -1.75
C LYS A 856 48.99 17.09 -3.23
N GLN A 857 50.24 17.36 -3.57
CA GLN A 857 50.75 17.22 -4.95
C GLN A 857 51.19 15.80 -5.29
N LEU A 858 51.35 14.94 -4.28
CA LEU A 858 51.76 13.55 -4.45
C LEU A 858 50.55 12.56 -4.48
N VAL A 859 49.36 13.06 -4.17
CA VAL A 859 48.02 12.40 -4.35
C VAL A 859 47.43 12.82 -5.70
#